data_202a50ac24ad60e28558707b22a7f56f
#
_entry.id   202a50ac24ad60e28558707b22a7f56f
#
_cell.length_a   1.000
_cell.length_b   1.000
_cell.length_c   1.000
_cell.angle_alpha   90.00
_cell.angle_beta   90.00
_cell.angle_gamma   90.00
#
_symmetry.space_group_name_H-M   'P 1'
#
loop_
_entity.id
_entity.type
_entity.pdbx_description
1 polymer ?
#
loop_
_entity_poly.entity_id
_entity_poly.type
_entity_poly.pdbx_seq_one_letter_code
_entity_poly.pdbx_strand_id
1 'polypeptide(L)'
;MTKLTVLSNLDWAIVGLVLAMTFAASLLIKDKDGAGGVEEFFTANRSAKWWLIGTSIAATTFASDTPLLITGWIAKYGIAGNWFWWGGAVGIVAITVFFAQVWRSTGVVTDAEIAELRYGGKPAMVLRSSKAFVFSVVVNCIILGWVLAGMSKIAEPFMDWQYLLGASVYQAIDAAYPASLIFNDLNTSLTIFTLVTITLLYSALGGLRAILITDVVWFVLAMSMAIILSYFAVSSLGGLDGMWTALEETYPKNMTATDLDGNAFLNHEQISSFIPSFSDDLAGGLGIPFSAFILTLTFMWWTNGNVDGAGFFAQRLYSAKDSAEAEKGALWYGLAHFVFRSWPWVIAGIAALVIYPRAAVNDVAAEFNACLKDSTVCTVAMNNCMQDRYNCDVKEYGLLYKTEVIKDGAAPVIEFREDRERSYPAMIKDVLPKGLLGLALVALMGAFMSTVSTHINWGASYIANDFYLRFLNPSASNKNLLLVSRLATLGITLVAIVVATFINSIGEMWNLYLGMMAGLGLPHLLRWFWWRANAWTEIAGMITGLLLALSNYLLSFNNMLPEGQISIFPTSIASHPIHVICWISICSALASIVATYLTPAVDDNTLREFVKKVKPIGFWKDLNQGYSAPRSFAESMLYFVLGSIGIYAGMFGIGYLLRLEYLTGIGFIILFVITMGIVIKGMNRISVKKA
;
A
#
# COMPACT_ATOMS: atom_id res chain seq x y z
N MET A 1 -28.52 12.02 -24.06
CA MET A 1 -29.23 11.83 -22.77
C MET A 1 -28.39 12.39 -21.67
N THR A 2 -28.91 13.32 -20.88
CA THR A 2 -28.21 13.97 -19.78
C THR A 2 -27.89 12.93 -18.71
N LYS A 3 -26.61 12.50 -18.59
CA LYS A 3 -26.13 11.84 -17.38
C LYS A 3 -26.47 12.78 -16.22
N LEU A 4 -27.36 12.36 -15.33
CA LEU A 4 -27.57 13.02 -14.07
C LEU A 4 -26.22 12.94 -13.34
N THR A 5 -25.59 14.10 -13.12
CA THR A 5 -24.38 14.17 -12.31
C THR A 5 -24.66 13.49 -10.98
N VAL A 6 -23.88 12.46 -10.64
CA VAL A 6 -24.02 11.72 -9.38
C VAL A 6 -23.81 12.67 -8.20
N LEU A 7 -22.92 13.67 -8.37
CA LEU A 7 -22.60 14.69 -7.38
C LEU A 7 -23.55 15.87 -7.49
N SER A 8 -24.15 16.24 -6.36
CA SER A 8 -24.96 17.46 -6.21
C SER A 8 -24.05 18.71 -6.11
N ASN A 9 -24.64 19.89 -6.28
CA ASN A 9 -23.93 21.17 -6.05
C ASN A 9 -23.33 21.27 -4.64
N LEU A 10 -23.99 20.65 -3.65
CA LEU A 10 -23.47 20.58 -2.28
C LEU A 10 -22.21 19.72 -2.21
N ASP A 11 -22.19 18.58 -2.87
CA ASP A 11 -21.02 17.69 -2.92
C ASP A 11 -19.83 18.40 -3.56
N TRP A 12 -20.04 19.09 -4.69
CA TRP A 12 -19.01 19.88 -5.35
C TRP A 12 -18.50 21.03 -4.49
N ALA A 13 -19.38 21.72 -3.77
CA ALA A 13 -18.99 22.79 -2.85
C ALA A 13 -18.11 22.25 -1.71
N ILE A 14 -18.44 21.08 -1.15
CA ILE A 14 -17.66 20.41 -0.11
C ILE A 14 -16.28 20.01 -0.65
N VAL A 15 -16.22 19.37 -1.81
CA VAL A 15 -14.96 18.97 -2.46
C VAL A 15 -14.06 20.19 -2.69
N GLY A 16 -14.60 21.25 -3.29
CA GLY A 16 -13.86 22.48 -3.55
C GLY A 16 -13.38 23.18 -2.27
N LEU A 17 -14.23 23.25 -1.24
CA LEU A 17 -13.88 23.87 0.04
C LEU A 17 -12.75 23.12 0.76
N VAL A 18 -12.84 21.80 0.87
CA VAL A 18 -11.83 20.98 1.57
C VAL A 18 -10.49 21.03 0.83
N LEU A 19 -10.49 20.95 -0.50
CA LEU A 19 -9.26 21.10 -1.30
C LEU A 19 -8.65 22.49 -1.13
N ALA A 20 -9.47 23.56 -1.17
CA ALA A 20 -8.99 24.93 -0.97
C ALA A 20 -8.42 25.14 0.43
N MET A 21 -9.07 24.59 1.48
CA MET A 21 -8.57 24.65 2.85
C MET A 21 -7.23 23.93 3.00
N THR A 22 -7.07 22.77 2.38
CA THR A 22 -5.80 22.01 2.41
C THR A 22 -4.67 22.78 1.71
N PHE A 23 -4.97 23.37 0.56
CA PHE A 23 -4.00 24.20 -0.15
C PHE A 23 -3.61 25.45 0.67
N ALA A 24 -4.57 26.13 1.25
CA ALA A 24 -4.33 27.28 2.12
C ALA A 24 -3.51 26.90 3.37
N ALA A 25 -3.82 25.75 4.01
CA ALA A 25 -3.03 25.25 5.13
C ALA A 25 -1.56 24.98 4.73
N SER A 26 -1.33 24.38 3.57
CA SER A 26 0.00 24.13 3.04
C SER A 26 0.80 25.43 2.81
N LEU A 27 0.15 26.49 2.34
CA LEU A 27 0.79 27.81 2.16
C LEU A 27 1.14 28.48 3.50
N LEU A 28 0.32 28.29 4.54
CA LEU A 28 0.57 28.83 5.88
C LEU A 28 1.71 28.11 6.61
N ILE A 29 1.93 26.84 6.30
CA ILE A 29 3.01 26.02 6.88
C ILE A 29 4.33 26.19 6.13
N LYS A 30 4.28 26.81 4.94
CA LYS A 30 5.46 27.09 4.12
C LYS A 30 6.53 27.79 4.95
N ASP A 31 7.75 27.26 4.89
CA ASP A 31 8.92 27.92 5.49
C ASP A 31 9.11 29.29 4.84
N LYS A 32 9.05 30.37 5.67
CA LYS A 32 9.03 31.75 5.18
C LYS A 32 10.36 32.16 4.54
N ASP A 33 11.45 31.48 4.86
CA ASP A 33 12.79 31.97 4.50
C ASP A 33 13.59 30.99 3.63
N GLY A 34 13.17 29.75 3.41
CA GLY A 34 13.99 28.72 2.73
C GLY A 34 15.34 28.49 3.44
N ALA A 35 15.44 28.95 4.70
CA ALA A 35 16.69 29.02 5.46
C ALA A 35 17.14 27.64 5.98
N GLY A 36 16.20 26.71 6.16
CA GLY A 36 16.49 25.39 6.74
C GLY A 36 17.14 24.39 5.78
N GLY A 37 17.21 24.71 4.49
CA GLY A 37 17.89 23.88 3.50
C GLY A 37 17.27 22.50 3.26
N VAL A 38 18.09 21.58 2.76
CA VAL A 38 17.70 20.21 2.40
C VAL A 38 17.26 19.40 3.63
N GLU A 39 17.92 19.61 4.76
CA GLU A 39 17.60 18.88 6.00
C GLU A 39 16.19 19.22 6.49
N GLU A 40 15.80 20.48 6.48
CA GLU A 40 14.44 20.88 6.83
C GLU A 40 13.42 20.33 5.85
N PHE A 41 13.69 20.42 4.56
CA PHE A 41 12.78 19.98 3.52
C PHE A 41 12.48 18.49 3.55
N PHE A 42 13.48 17.63 3.86
CA PHE A 42 13.33 16.17 3.86
C PHE A 42 13.21 15.53 5.24
N THR A 43 13.58 16.23 6.33
CA THR A 43 13.54 15.68 7.70
C THR A 43 12.73 16.52 8.68
N ALA A 44 12.06 17.58 8.24
CA ALA A 44 11.27 18.48 9.09
C ALA A 44 12.05 18.98 10.32
N ASN A 45 13.35 19.29 10.16
CA ASN A 45 14.28 19.70 11.23
C ASN A 45 14.32 18.71 12.42
N ARG A 46 13.97 17.45 12.20
CA ARG A 46 13.95 16.40 13.24
C ARG A 46 13.17 16.83 14.49
N SER A 47 12.01 17.45 14.29
CA SER A 47 11.17 18.00 15.36
C SER A 47 9.83 17.29 15.55
N ALA A 48 9.56 16.24 14.73
CA ALA A 48 8.27 15.57 14.71
C ALA A 48 8.01 14.76 16.01
N LYS A 49 6.77 14.86 16.51
CA LYS A 49 6.29 14.07 17.64
C LYS A 49 5.72 12.74 17.20
N TRP A 50 5.67 11.77 18.08
CA TRP A 50 5.26 10.38 17.84
C TRP A 50 3.89 10.27 17.11
N TRP A 51 2.89 11.02 17.57
CA TRP A 51 1.54 10.96 16.98
C TRP A 51 1.52 11.50 15.55
N LEU A 52 2.32 12.51 15.26
CA LEU A 52 2.47 13.07 13.92
C LEU A 52 3.16 12.07 12.97
N ILE A 53 4.25 11.45 13.45
CA ILE A 53 5.01 10.43 12.70
C ILE A 53 4.11 9.24 12.36
N GLY A 54 3.51 8.62 13.37
CA GLY A 54 2.72 7.40 13.18
C GLY A 54 1.45 7.65 12.39
N THR A 55 0.78 8.80 12.58
CA THR A 55 -0.41 9.15 11.79
C THR A 55 -0.05 9.45 10.34
N SER A 56 1.08 10.11 10.06
CA SER A 56 1.55 10.35 8.70
C SER A 56 1.88 9.03 7.98
N ILE A 57 2.56 8.09 8.64
CA ILE A 57 2.80 6.77 8.07
C ILE A 57 1.46 6.06 7.80
N ALA A 58 0.50 6.13 8.72
CA ALA A 58 -0.82 5.54 8.55
C ALA A 58 -1.61 6.18 7.40
N ALA A 59 -1.54 7.50 7.23
CA ALA A 59 -2.16 8.22 6.12
C ALA A 59 -1.54 7.83 4.77
N THR A 60 -0.21 7.78 4.70
CA THR A 60 0.52 7.38 3.49
C THR A 60 0.18 5.96 3.04
N THR A 61 0.04 5.04 4.01
CA THR A 61 -0.34 3.64 3.74
C THR A 61 -1.85 3.43 3.65
N PHE A 62 -2.64 4.48 3.85
CA PHE A 62 -4.08 4.43 3.64
C PHE A 62 -4.39 4.30 2.15
N ALA A 63 -3.77 5.10 1.33
CA ALA A 63 -3.96 5.23 -0.10
C ALA A 63 -5.43 5.05 -0.58
N SER A 64 -5.76 5.50 -1.74
CA SER A 64 -7.13 5.36 -2.28
C SER A 64 -7.45 3.93 -2.73
N ASP A 65 -6.44 3.17 -3.10
CA ASP A 65 -6.52 1.80 -3.59
C ASP A 65 -6.80 0.77 -2.49
N THR A 66 -6.40 1.03 -1.24
CA THR A 66 -6.49 0.03 -0.16
C THR A 66 -7.92 -0.45 0.15
N PRO A 67 -8.94 0.42 0.29
CA PRO A 67 -10.31 -0.06 0.50
C PRO A 67 -10.85 -0.87 -0.68
N LEU A 68 -10.43 -0.55 -1.91
CA LEU A 68 -10.80 -1.30 -3.10
C LEU A 68 -10.22 -2.72 -3.06
N LEU A 69 -8.92 -2.80 -2.76
CA LEU A 69 -8.20 -4.07 -2.66
C LEU A 69 -8.82 -4.99 -1.58
N ILE A 70 -9.17 -4.41 -0.41
CA ILE A 70 -9.79 -5.17 0.69
C ILE A 70 -11.17 -5.69 0.28
N THR A 71 -12.02 -4.89 -0.36
CA THR A 71 -13.33 -5.39 -0.82
C THR A 71 -13.19 -6.48 -1.87
N GLY A 72 -12.20 -6.38 -2.77
CA GLY A 72 -11.84 -7.43 -3.71
C GLY A 72 -11.39 -8.73 -3.03
N TRP A 73 -10.53 -8.64 -2.03
CA TRP A 73 -10.08 -9.82 -1.27
C TRP A 73 -11.20 -10.48 -0.46
N ILE A 74 -12.07 -9.69 0.15
CA ILE A 74 -13.23 -10.24 0.88
C ILE A 74 -14.15 -11.01 -0.05
N ALA A 75 -14.40 -10.49 -1.24
CA ALA A 75 -15.20 -11.18 -2.24
C ALA A 75 -14.57 -12.50 -2.70
N LYS A 76 -13.24 -12.56 -2.80
CA LYS A 76 -12.52 -13.73 -3.30
C LYS A 76 -12.14 -14.72 -2.20
N TYR A 77 -11.74 -14.24 -1.02
CA TYR A 77 -11.11 -15.05 0.03
C TYR A 77 -11.78 -14.91 1.40
N GLY A 78 -12.88 -14.16 1.51
CA GLY A 78 -13.51 -13.81 2.78
C GLY A 78 -12.64 -12.89 3.65
N ILE A 79 -12.98 -12.78 4.94
CA ILE A 79 -12.20 -11.98 5.91
C ILE A 79 -10.74 -12.47 5.97
N ALA A 80 -10.53 -13.77 5.85
CA ALA A 80 -9.21 -14.40 5.88
C ALA A 80 -8.27 -13.91 4.75
N GLY A 81 -8.81 -13.39 3.63
CA GLY A 81 -8.00 -12.75 2.58
C GLY A 81 -7.13 -11.60 3.09
N ASN A 82 -7.53 -10.96 4.19
CA ASN A 82 -6.75 -9.88 4.78
C ASN A 82 -5.40 -10.33 5.38
N TRP A 83 -5.14 -11.61 5.55
CA TRP A 83 -3.81 -12.09 5.95
C TRP A 83 -2.70 -11.70 4.97
N PHE A 84 -3.01 -11.39 3.70
CA PHE A 84 -2.04 -10.86 2.75
C PHE A 84 -1.35 -9.57 3.26
N TRP A 85 -2.01 -8.79 4.11
CA TRP A 85 -1.42 -7.61 4.74
C TRP A 85 -1.36 -7.68 6.27
N TRP A 86 -2.28 -8.38 6.94
CA TRP A 86 -2.23 -8.59 8.39
C TRP A 86 -0.96 -9.30 8.84
N GLY A 87 -0.39 -10.19 8.01
CA GLY A 87 0.89 -10.83 8.27
C GLY A 87 2.04 -9.84 8.49
N GLY A 88 1.95 -8.63 7.91
CA GLY A 88 2.91 -7.55 8.11
C GLY A 88 2.91 -6.92 9.50
N ALA A 89 1.90 -7.17 10.34
CA ALA A 89 1.80 -6.59 11.70
C ALA A 89 3.02 -6.94 12.56
N VAL A 90 3.52 -8.16 12.47
CA VAL A 90 4.74 -8.61 13.17
C VAL A 90 5.95 -7.77 12.76
N GLY A 91 6.06 -7.44 11.46
CA GLY A 91 7.14 -6.57 10.95
C GLY A 91 7.12 -5.17 11.56
N ILE A 92 5.93 -4.59 11.76
CA ILE A 92 5.81 -3.26 12.38
C ILE A 92 6.20 -3.30 13.86
N VAL A 93 5.90 -4.38 14.58
CA VAL A 93 6.39 -4.56 15.95
C VAL A 93 7.91 -4.70 15.95
N ALA A 94 8.49 -5.42 14.98
CA ALA A 94 9.94 -5.50 14.83
C ALA A 94 10.55 -4.11 14.58
N ILE A 95 9.97 -3.31 13.67
CA ILE A 95 10.40 -1.92 13.43
C ILE A 95 10.34 -1.11 14.74
N THR A 96 9.25 -1.20 15.47
CA THR A 96 9.05 -0.49 16.74
C THR A 96 10.14 -0.82 17.74
N VAL A 97 10.40 -2.10 17.98
CA VAL A 97 11.26 -2.56 19.08
C VAL A 97 12.75 -2.52 18.75
N PHE A 98 13.10 -2.89 17.49
CA PHE A 98 14.52 -3.07 17.13
C PHE A 98 15.08 -1.92 16.28
N PHE A 99 14.26 -1.26 15.46
CA PHE A 99 14.78 -0.40 14.39
C PHE A 99 14.45 1.09 14.53
N ALA A 100 13.32 1.47 15.12
CA ALA A 100 12.90 2.88 15.17
C ALA A 100 13.92 3.78 15.90
N GLN A 101 14.47 3.32 17.01
CA GLN A 101 15.49 4.08 17.75
C GLN A 101 16.82 4.16 16.99
N VAL A 102 17.25 3.07 16.35
CA VAL A 102 18.52 3.03 15.64
C VAL A 102 18.45 3.88 14.37
N TRP A 103 17.34 3.88 13.64
CA TRP A 103 17.12 4.80 12.51
C TRP A 103 17.27 6.26 12.94
N ARG A 104 16.62 6.66 14.02
CA ARG A 104 16.76 8.05 14.54
C ARG A 104 18.19 8.40 14.90
N SER A 105 18.95 7.43 15.40
CA SER A 105 20.35 7.62 15.84
C SER A 105 21.33 7.73 14.67
N THR A 106 21.00 7.25 13.47
CA THR A 106 21.89 7.31 12.30
C THR A 106 22.20 8.73 11.87
N GLY A 107 21.26 9.67 12.04
CA GLY A 107 21.39 11.05 11.59
C GLY A 107 21.44 11.24 10.07
N VAL A 108 21.00 10.25 9.28
CA VAL A 108 20.95 10.32 7.81
C VAL A 108 19.78 11.16 7.32
N VAL A 109 19.84 11.63 6.08
CA VAL A 109 18.74 12.32 5.37
C VAL A 109 17.94 11.35 4.51
N THR A 110 18.59 10.32 3.97
CA THR A 110 17.97 9.22 3.24
C THR A 110 18.42 7.88 3.79
N ASP A 111 17.59 6.85 3.67
CA ASP A 111 17.98 5.50 4.10
C ASP A 111 19.04 4.85 3.17
N ALA A 112 19.26 5.39 1.97
CA ALA A 112 20.36 4.97 1.10
C ALA A 112 21.74 5.36 1.68
N GLU A 113 21.84 6.46 2.44
CA GLU A 113 23.10 6.89 3.10
C GLU A 113 23.63 5.86 4.10
N ILE A 114 22.76 5.01 4.63
CA ILE A 114 23.20 3.99 5.59
C ILE A 114 24.23 3.04 4.97
N ALA A 115 24.20 2.86 3.64
CA ALA A 115 25.19 2.04 2.96
C ALA A 115 26.62 2.55 3.20
N GLU A 116 26.84 3.86 3.10
CA GLU A 116 28.17 4.44 3.34
C GLU A 116 28.50 4.51 4.84
N LEU A 117 27.51 4.83 5.68
CA LEU A 117 27.68 4.86 7.14
C LEU A 117 28.06 3.46 7.70
N ARG A 118 27.46 2.40 7.15
CA ARG A 118 27.58 1.03 7.67
C ARG A 118 28.74 0.25 7.05
N TYR A 119 29.04 0.46 5.77
CA TYR A 119 29.94 -0.39 5.01
C TYR A 119 31.21 0.32 4.54
N GLY A 120 31.14 1.61 4.23
CA GLY A 120 32.27 2.36 3.70
C GLY A 120 32.80 1.91 2.34
N GLY A 121 33.70 2.68 1.76
CA GLY A 121 34.42 2.33 0.53
C GLY A 121 33.56 2.36 -0.76
N LYS A 122 34.20 1.95 -1.88
CA LYS A 122 33.57 1.94 -3.20
C LYS A 122 32.30 1.05 -3.31
N PRO A 123 32.27 -0.18 -2.73
CA PRO A 123 31.04 -0.99 -2.78
C PRO A 123 29.86 -0.34 -2.10
N ALA A 124 30.06 0.36 -0.99
CA ALA A 124 29.00 1.11 -0.29
C ALA A 124 28.46 2.24 -1.13
N MET A 125 29.32 2.95 -1.87
CA MET A 125 28.94 4.00 -2.80
C MET A 125 28.09 3.44 -3.96
N VAL A 126 28.47 2.29 -4.54
CA VAL A 126 27.68 1.61 -5.57
C VAL A 126 26.32 1.19 -5.02
N LEU A 127 26.28 0.60 -3.82
CA LEU A 127 25.04 0.22 -3.17
C LEU A 127 24.12 1.44 -2.94
N ARG A 128 24.65 2.56 -2.41
CA ARG A 128 23.92 3.80 -2.20
C ARG A 128 23.26 4.29 -3.50
N SER A 129 24.03 4.37 -4.58
CA SER A 129 23.54 4.80 -5.90
C SER A 129 22.49 3.86 -6.47
N SER A 130 22.73 2.54 -6.40
CA SER A 130 21.81 1.55 -6.92
C SER A 130 20.50 1.56 -6.15
N LYS A 131 20.55 1.64 -4.81
CA LYS A 131 19.35 1.79 -3.98
C LYS A 131 18.60 3.08 -4.31
N ALA A 132 19.29 4.21 -4.40
CA ALA A 132 18.67 5.46 -4.74
C ALA A 132 17.94 5.39 -6.09
N PHE A 133 18.52 4.77 -7.11
CA PHE A 133 17.88 4.58 -8.41
C PHE A 133 16.69 3.61 -8.32
N VAL A 134 16.90 2.40 -7.79
CA VAL A 134 15.86 1.35 -7.72
C VAL A 134 14.65 1.84 -6.92
N PHE A 135 14.87 2.48 -5.77
CA PHE A 135 13.78 2.93 -4.93
C PHE A 135 13.11 4.21 -5.44
N SER A 136 13.86 5.17 -5.99
CA SER A 136 13.25 6.41 -6.49
C SER A 136 12.50 6.23 -7.81
N VAL A 137 13.01 5.40 -8.71
CA VAL A 137 12.46 5.26 -10.07
C VAL A 137 11.67 3.96 -10.21
N VAL A 138 12.28 2.80 -9.97
CA VAL A 138 11.62 1.51 -10.29
C VAL A 138 10.48 1.26 -9.29
N VAL A 139 10.81 1.07 -8.01
CA VAL A 139 9.83 0.71 -6.98
C VAL A 139 8.80 1.82 -6.78
N ASN A 140 9.25 3.04 -6.68
CA ASN A 140 8.39 4.18 -6.38
C ASN A 140 7.41 4.49 -7.52
N CYS A 141 7.83 4.40 -8.78
CA CYS A 141 6.92 4.63 -9.91
C CYS A 141 5.90 3.50 -10.09
N ILE A 142 6.24 2.26 -9.72
CA ILE A 142 5.27 1.16 -9.68
C ILE A 142 4.22 1.43 -8.60
N ILE A 143 4.63 1.85 -7.39
CA ILE A 143 3.70 2.19 -6.30
C ILE A 143 2.79 3.36 -6.73
N LEU A 144 3.37 4.43 -7.23
CA LEU A 144 2.60 5.57 -7.73
C LEU A 144 1.65 5.16 -8.87
N GLY A 145 2.09 4.28 -9.76
CA GLY A 145 1.29 3.75 -10.86
C GLY A 145 0.02 3.07 -10.39
N TRP A 146 0.12 2.12 -9.43
CA TRP A 146 -1.10 1.46 -8.93
C TRP A 146 -2.00 2.38 -8.11
N VAL A 147 -1.44 3.38 -7.41
CA VAL A 147 -2.23 4.39 -6.69
C VAL A 147 -3.02 5.25 -7.68
N LEU A 148 -2.41 5.60 -8.82
CA LEU A 148 -3.09 6.28 -9.93
C LEU A 148 -4.21 5.40 -10.52
N ALA A 149 -3.94 4.12 -10.77
CA ALA A 149 -4.93 3.17 -11.26
C ALA A 149 -6.09 2.96 -10.26
N GLY A 150 -5.79 2.91 -8.95
CA GLY A 150 -6.81 2.86 -7.90
C GLY A 150 -7.70 4.11 -7.87
N MET A 151 -7.09 5.29 -8.01
CA MET A 151 -7.86 6.54 -8.07
C MET A 151 -8.71 6.63 -9.35
N SER A 152 -8.27 6.03 -10.46
CA SER A 152 -9.08 5.98 -11.68
C SER A 152 -10.41 5.26 -11.46
N LYS A 153 -10.38 4.10 -10.80
CA LYS A 153 -11.59 3.32 -10.47
C LYS A 153 -12.54 4.07 -9.53
N ILE A 154 -11.99 4.93 -8.65
CA ILE A 154 -12.80 5.76 -7.76
C ILE A 154 -13.43 6.93 -8.51
N ALA A 155 -12.68 7.57 -9.37
CA ALA A 155 -13.12 8.79 -10.06
C ALA A 155 -14.18 8.51 -11.12
N GLU A 156 -14.07 7.38 -11.81
CA GLU A 156 -14.92 7.01 -12.94
C GLU A 156 -16.44 7.19 -12.70
N PRO A 157 -17.04 6.74 -11.59
CA PRO A 157 -18.48 6.90 -11.35
C PRO A 157 -18.92 8.32 -10.96
N PHE A 158 -18.00 9.23 -10.60
CA PHE A 158 -18.32 10.52 -10.01
C PHE A 158 -17.97 11.72 -10.88
N MET A 159 -17.03 11.58 -11.81
CA MET A 159 -16.50 12.69 -12.58
C MET A 159 -17.07 12.71 -13.99
N ASP A 160 -17.67 13.82 -14.36
CA ASP A 160 -18.15 14.10 -15.73
C ASP A 160 -17.57 15.42 -16.22
N TRP A 161 -16.40 15.34 -16.86
CA TRP A 161 -15.72 16.51 -17.42
C TRP A 161 -16.44 17.09 -18.62
N GLN A 162 -17.23 16.30 -19.36
CA GLN A 162 -18.05 16.79 -20.46
C GLN A 162 -19.14 17.73 -19.93
N TYR A 163 -19.73 17.42 -18.77
CA TYR A 163 -20.67 18.32 -18.09
C TYR A 163 -19.96 19.57 -17.54
N LEU A 164 -18.78 19.43 -16.92
CA LEU A 164 -18.07 20.54 -16.29
C LEU A 164 -17.49 21.54 -17.29
N LEU A 165 -16.93 21.07 -18.41
CA LEU A 165 -16.28 21.88 -19.43
C LEU A 165 -17.20 22.28 -20.57
N GLY A 166 -18.35 21.60 -20.72
CA GLY A 166 -19.20 21.66 -21.88
C GLY A 166 -18.72 20.77 -23.04
N ALA A 167 -19.68 20.28 -23.83
CA ALA A 167 -19.41 19.26 -24.88
C ALA A 167 -18.37 19.72 -25.92
N SER A 168 -18.38 20.99 -26.33
CA SER A 168 -17.44 21.51 -27.34
C SER A 168 -15.98 21.53 -26.87
N VAL A 169 -15.73 21.93 -25.61
CA VAL A 169 -14.38 21.95 -25.03
C VAL A 169 -13.90 20.52 -24.79
N TYR A 170 -14.77 19.66 -24.26
CA TYR A 170 -14.43 18.27 -24.02
C TYR A 170 -14.03 17.54 -25.31
N GLN A 171 -14.81 17.69 -26.39
CA GLN A 171 -14.50 17.09 -27.69
C GLN A 171 -13.20 17.63 -28.31
N ALA A 172 -12.91 18.94 -28.13
CA ALA A 172 -11.66 19.50 -28.59
C ALA A 172 -10.45 18.92 -27.83
N ILE A 173 -10.61 18.66 -26.52
CA ILE A 173 -9.57 17.98 -25.72
C ILE A 173 -9.44 16.53 -26.16
N ASP A 174 -10.53 15.79 -26.36
CA ASP A 174 -10.52 14.40 -26.78
C ASP A 174 -9.80 14.21 -28.13
N ALA A 175 -10.04 15.12 -29.07
CA ALA A 175 -9.37 15.11 -30.38
C ALA A 175 -7.86 15.40 -30.31
N ALA A 176 -7.42 16.17 -29.30
CA ALA A 176 -6.02 16.58 -29.12
C ALA A 176 -5.25 15.66 -28.16
N TYR A 177 -5.95 14.90 -27.33
CA TYR A 177 -5.35 14.09 -26.26
C TYR A 177 -4.72 12.80 -26.82
N PRO A 178 -3.44 12.50 -26.50
CA PRO A 178 -2.80 11.29 -26.99
C PRO A 178 -3.49 10.02 -26.47
N ALA A 179 -3.98 9.18 -27.36
CA ALA A 179 -4.66 7.93 -26.99
C ALA A 179 -3.81 7.00 -26.12
N SER A 180 -2.48 7.06 -26.25
CA SER A 180 -1.52 6.29 -25.44
C SER A 180 -1.43 6.74 -23.98
N LEU A 181 -1.98 7.91 -23.60
CA LEU A 181 -1.99 8.45 -22.25
C LEU A 181 -3.39 8.45 -21.62
N ILE A 182 -4.36 7.79 -22.25
CA ILE A 182 -5.72 7.67 -21.72
C ILE A 182 -5.76 6.51 -20.72
N PHE A 183 -6.21 6.81 -19.50
CA PHE A 183 -6.54 5.82 -18.47
C PHE A 183 -8.02 5.44 -18.62
N ASN A 184 -8.34 4.26 -19.08
CA ASN A 184 -9.69 3.80 -19.36
C ASN A 184 -10.50 4.73 -20.28
N ASP A 185 -10.72 5.98 -19.88
CA ASP A 185 -11.43 7.02 -20.60
C ASP A 185 -10.83 8.42 -20.36
N LEU A 186 -11.24 9.42 -21.14
CA LEU A 186 -10.75 10.79 -21.02
C LEU A 186 -11.19 11.46 -19.72
N ASN A 187 -12.40 11.17 -19.20
CA ASN A 187 -12.87 11.71 -17.93
C ASN A 187 -11.94 11.33 -16.76
N THR A 188 -11.60 10.05 -16.68
CA THR A 188 -10.68 9.52 -15.69
C THR A 188 -9.28 10.12 -15.83
N SER A 189 -8.80 10.23 -17.07
CA SER A 189 -7.49 10.84 -17.36
C SER A 189 -7.41 12.29 -16.90
N LEU A 190 -8.41 13.10 -17.19
CA LEU A 190 -8.48 14.51 -16.77
C LEU A 190 -8.57 14.63 -15.25
N THR A 191 -9.31 13.74 -14.58
CA THR A 191 -9.40 13.71 -13.12
C THR A 191 -8.04 13.44 -12.50
N ILE A 192 -7.34 12.40 -12.94
CA ILE A 192 -6.01 12.04 -12.45
C ILE A 192 -5.02 13.16 -12.68
N PHE A 193 -4.99 13.75 -13.88
CA PHE A 193 -4.14 14.89 -14.19
C PHE A 193 -4.41 16.08 -13.27
N THR A 194 -5.67 16.38 -13.01
CA THR A 194 -6.05 17.47 -12.11
C THR A 194 -5.56 17.21 -10.68
N LEU A 195 -5.81 16.00 -10.14
CA LEU A 195 -5.39 15.63 -8.79
C LEU A 195 -3.87 15.59 -8.65
N VAL A 196 -3.16 15.03 -9.62
CA VAL A 196 -1.70 15.02 -9.64
C VAL A 196 -1.15 16.44 -9.68
N THR A 197 -1.73 17.31 -10.51
CA THR A 197 -1.30 18.72 -10.61
C THR A 197 -1.49 19.45 -9.27
N ILE A 198 -2.65 19.30 -8.63
CA ILE A 198 -2.91 19.88 -7.30
C ILE A 198 -1.89 19.33 -6.29
N THR A 199 -1.63 18.02 -6.31
CA THR A 199 -0.69 17.37 -5.39
C THR A 199 0.74 17.88 -5.60
N LEU A 200 1.19 18.02 -6.84
CA LEU A 200 2.50 18.58 -7.17
C LEU A 200 2.65 20.01 -6.66
N LEU A 201 1.63 20.83 -6.85
CA LEU A 201 1.68 22.25 -6.45
C LEU A 201 1.87 22.38 -4.93
N TYR A 202 1.09 21.66 -4.12
CA TYR A 202 1.22 21.79 -2.67
C TYR A 202 2.46 21.06 -2.11
N SER A 203 2.82 19.90 -2.66
CA SER A 203 3.98 19.11 -2.21
C SER A 203 5.30 19.83 -2.48
N ALA A 204 5.42 20.48 -3.65
CA ALA A 204 6.62 21.24 -4.01
C ALA A 204 6.86 22.50 -3.14
N LEU A 205 5.84 22.98 -2.43
CA LEU A 205 5.90 24.20 -1.62
C LEU A 205 6.27 23.95 -0.15
N GLY A 206 5.80 22.85 0.45
CA GLY A 206 5.76 22.68 1.91
C GLY A 206 6.80 21.71 2.50
N GLY A 207 7.48 20.89 1.72
CA GLY A 207 8.41 19.86 2.20
C GLY A 207 7.77 18.87 3.19
N LEU A 208 8.58 18.08 3.90
CA LEU A 208 8.10 17.00 4.78
C LEU A 208 7.21 17.50 5.92
N ARG A 209 7.50 18.69 6.48
CA ARG A 209 6.71 19.24 7.60
C ARG A 209 5.25 19.49 7.21
N ALA A 210 5.00 20.03 6.03
CA ALA A 210 3.66 20.25 5.53
C ALA A 210 2.96 18.92 5.25
N ILE A 211 3.67 17.96 4.65
CA ILE A 211 3.15 16.60 4.41
C ILE A 211 2.70 15.96 5.72
N LEU A 212 3.53 15.97 6.77
CA LEU A 212 3.19 15.38 8.08
C LEU A 212 1.89 15.97 8.67
N ILE A 213 1.67 17.27 8.54
CA ILE A 213 0.48 17.95 9.10
C ILE A 213 -0.75 17.68 8.25
N THR A 214 -0.64 17.77 6.92
CA THR A 214 -1.76 17.47 6.02
C THR A 214 -2.17 16.00 6.08
N ASP A 215 -1.22 15.10 6.27
CA ASP A 215 -1.46 13.66 6.45
C ASP A 215 -2.39 13.37 7.64
N VAL A 216 -2.26 14.12 8.76
CA VAL A 216 -3.17 13.97 9.90
C VAL A 216 -4.60 14.34 9.52
N VAL A 217 -4.78 15.44 8.81
CA VAL A 217 -6.11 15.88 8.36
C VAL A 217 -6.73 14.82 7.44
N TRP A 218 -5.96 14.35 6.46
CA TRP A 218 -6.42 13.34 5.51
C TRP A 218 -6.72 12.00 6.17
N PHE A 219 -5.89 11.58 7.13
CA PHE A 219 -6.13 10.34 7.88
C PHE A 219 -7.43 10.41 8.68
N VAL A 220 -7.65 11.49 9.43
CA VAL A 220 -8.89 11.67 10.22
C VAL A 220 -10.10 11.70 9.32
N LEU A 221 -10.04 12.44 8.20
CA LEU A 221 -11.16 12.53 7.26
C LEU A 221 -11.46 11.18 6.62
N ALA A 222 -10.43 10.48 6.11
CA ALA A 222 -10.58 9.20 5.44
C ALA A 222 -11.09 8.11 6.38
N MET A 223 -10.60 8.06 7.63
CA MET A 223 -11.08 7.13 8.64
C MET A 223 -12.53 7.41 9.04
N SER A 224 -12.88 8.68 9.25
CA SER A 224 -14.25 9.06 9.56
C SER A 224 -15.20 8.64 8.44
N MET A 225 -14.82 8.86 7.18
CA MET A 225 -15.67 8.49 6.06
C MET A 225 -15.74 6.98 5.83
N ALA A 226 -14.67 6.23 6.09
CA ALA A 226 -14.72 4.76 6.06
C ALA A 226 -15.71 4.20 7.12
N ILE A 227 -15.71 4.77 8.33
CA ILE A 227 -16.65 4.39 9.40
C ILE A 227 -18.09 4.79 9.02
N ILE A 228 -18.28 5.99 8.50
CA ILE A 228 -19.60 6.49 8.07
C ILE A 228 -20.17 5.63 6.94
N LEU A 229 -19.37 5.31 5.91
CA LEU A 229 -19.79 4.42 4.83
C LEU A 229 -20.22 3.05 5.35
N SER A 230 -19.39 2.44 6.22
CA SER A 230 -19.71 1.15 6.84
C SER A 230 -20.99 1.21 7.66
N TYR A 231 -21.18 2.30 8.42
CA TYR A 231 -22.41 2.52 9.19
C TYR A 231 -23.65 2.58 8.29
N PHE A 232 -23.62 3.36 7.22
CA PHE A 232 -24.76 3.46 6.30
C PHE A 232 -25.01 2.15 5.56
N ALA A 233 -23.97 1.46 5.09
CA ALA A 233 -24.08 0.17 4.43
C ALA A 233 -24.70 -0.89 5.35
N VAL A 234 -24.24 -0.99 6.59
CA VAL A 234 -24.79 -1.92 7.61
C VAL A 234 -26.22 -1.52 7.99
N SER A 235 -26.48 -0.22 8.16
CA SER A 235 -27.84 0.27 8.50
C SER A 235 -28.86 -0.05 7.42
N SER A 236 -28.47 0.01 6.14
CA SER A 236 -29.35 -0.36 5.02
C SER A 236 -29.73 -1.84 5.01
N LEU A 237 -28.96 -2.69 5.70
CA LEU A 237 -29.16 -4.12 5.84
C LEU A 237 -29.84 -4.52 7.18
N GLY A 238 -30.36 -3.54 7.94
CA GLY A 238 -30.99 -3.81 9.23
C GLY A 238 -30.03 -3.90 10.43
N GLY A 239 -28.83 -3.29 10.33
CA GLY A 239 -27.80 -3.34 11.35
C GLY A 239 -26.84 -4.51 11.19
N LEU A 240 -25.96 -4.72 12.17
CA LEU A 240 -24.99 -5.84 12.12
C LEU A 240 -25.68 -7.20 12.06
N ASP A 241 -26.70 -7.41 12.89
CA ASP A 241 -27.46 -8.66 12.91
C ASP A 241 -28.13 -8.93 11.55
N GLY A 242 -28.81 -7.93 11.00
CA GLY A 242 -29.42 -8.03 9.66
C GLY A 242 -28.39 -8.29 8.56
N MET A 243 -27.22 -7.65 8.62
CA MET A 243 -26.13 -7.90 7.64
C MET A 243 -25.64 -9.35 7.70
N TRP A 244 -25.41 -9.91 8.91
CA TRP A 244 -24.93 -11.29 9.04
C TRP A 244 -26.00 -12.29 8.62
N THR A 245 -27.28 -12.06 8.95
CA THR A 245 -28.41 -12.89 8.50
C THR A 245 -28.54 -12.84 6.98
N ALA A 246 -28.49 -11.67 6.37
CA ALA A 246 -28.57 -11.53 4.93
C ALA A 246 -27.36 -12.16 4.20
N LEU A 247 -26.16 -12.15 4.82
CA LEU A 247 -25.01 -12.87 4.30
C LEU A 247 -25.24 -14.39 4.28
N GLU A 248 -25.83 -14.95 5.35
CA GLU A 248 -26.15 -16.37 5.43
C GLU A 248 -27.20 -16.77 4.39
N GLU A 249 -28.22 -15.95 4.17
CA GLU A 249 -29.24 -16.17 3.15
C GLU A 249 -28.66 -16.10 1.72
N THR A 250 -27.77 -15.15 1.47
CA THR A 250 -27.16 -14.93 0.14
C THR A 250 -26.10 -15.99 -0.18
N TYR A 251 -25.35 -16.44 0.81
CA TYR A 251 -24.24 -17.41 0.69
C TYR A 251 -24.45 -18.60 1.64
N PRO A 252 -25.47 -19.44 1.41
CA PRO A 252 -25.82 -20.55 2.30
C PRO A 252 -24.68 -21.60 2.35
N LYS A 253 -24.68 -22.42 3.41
CA LYS A 253 -23.65 -23.45 3.65
C LYS A 253 -23.49 -24.44 2.49
N ASN A 254 -24.56 -24.71 1.78
CA ASN A 254 -24.62 -25.61 0.63
C ASN A 254 -24.54 -24.88 -0.71
N MET A 255 -23.83 -23.72 -0.76
CA MET A 255 -23.63 -22.93 -1.96
C MET A 255 -23.01 -23.76 -3.09
N THR A 256 -23.65 -23.75 -4.26
CA THR A 256 -23.17 -24.46 -5.47
C THR A 256 -22.87 -23.53 -6.62
N ALA A 257 -23.15 -22.21 -6.49
CA ALA A 257 -22.89 -21.24 -7.53
C ALA A 257 -21.38 -21.04 -7.74
N THR A 258 -21.01 -20.80 -8.99
CA THR A 258 -19.62 -20.59 -9.42
C THR A 258 -19.49 -19.25 -10.11
N ASP A 259 -18.25 -18.75 -10.22
CA ASP A 259 -17.93 -17.64 -11.09
C ASP A 259 -17.87 -18.06 -12.59
N LEU A 260 -17.59 -17.10 -13.48
CA LEU A 260 -17.51 -17.36 -14.92
C LEU A 260 -16.37 -18.33 -15.31
N ASP A 261 -15.38 -18.49 -14.44
CA ASP A 261 -14.26 -19.42 -14.62
C ASP A 261 -14.53 -20.80 -13.99
N GLY A 262 -15.74 -21.02 -13.41
CA GLY A 262 -16.14 -22.27 -12.79
C GLY A 262 -15.66 -22.46 -11.35
N ASN A 263 -15.06 -21.44 -10.72
CA ASN A 263 -14.64 -21.50 -9.31
C ASN A 263 -15.85 -21.33 -8.39
N ALA A 264 -16.00 -22.22 -7.40
CA ALA A 264 -17.08 -22.14 -6.44
C ALA A 264 -17.02 -20.86 -5.59
N PHE A 265 -18.18 -20.26 -5.25
CA PHE A 265 -18.22 -19.16 -4.30
C PHE A 265 -18.04 -19.64 -2.87
N LEU A 266 -17.47 -18.79 -2.01
CA LEU A 266 -17.41 -19.03 -0.58
C LEU A 266 -18.82 -18.99 0.02
N ASN A 267 -19.10 -19.86 0.99
CA ASN A 267 -20.30 -19.75 1.83
C ASN A 267 -20.09 -18.75 2.99
N HIS A 268 -21.17 -18.40 3.71
CA HIS A 268 -21.11 -17.41 4.80
C HIS A 268 -20.13 -17.78 5.92
N GLU A 269 -19.98 -19.08 6.27
CA GLU A 269 -19.02 -19.52 7.29
C GLU A 269 -17.58 -19.26 6.85
N GLN A 270 -17.27 -19.53 5.58
CA GLN A 270 -15.96 -19.27 4.99
C GLN A 270 -15.68 -17.76 4.85
N ILE A 271 -16.68 -16.98 4.40
CA ILE A 271 -16.56 -15.53 4.26
C ILE A 271 -16.27 -14.87 5.61
N SER A 272 -16.98 -15.29 6.67
CA SER A 272 -16.87 -14.68 8.00
C SER A 272 -15.69 -15.20 8.83
N SER A 273 -14.97 -16.23 8.37
CA SER A 273 -13.84 -16.81 9.09
C SER A 273 -12.60 -15.93 9.08
N PHE A 274 -11.92 -15.82 10.23
CA PHE A 274 -10.58 -15.21 10.30
C PHE A 274 -9.46 -16.14 9.85
N ILE A 275 -9.75 -17.44 9.81
CA ILE A 275 -8.80 -18.46 9.36
C ILE A 275 -9.25 -18.90 7.99
N PRO A 276 -8.37 -18.96 6.98
CA PRO A 276 -8.75 -19.42 5.65
C PRO A 276 -9.23 -20.86 5.69
N SER A 277 -10.19 -21.19 4.84
CA SER A 277 -10.49 -22.58 4.55
C SER A 277 -9.30 -23.18 3.80
N PHE A 278 -8.74 -24.25 4.35
CA PHE A 278 -7.63 -24.95 3.72
C PHE A 278 -8.19 -25.95 2.72
N SER A 279 -7.81 -25.83 1.46
CA SER A 279 -8.00 -26.87 0.46
C SER A 279 -6.67 -27.17 -0.20
N ASP A 280 -6.30 -28.44 -0.22
CA ASP A 280 -5.13 -28.91 -0.98
C ASP A 280 -5.44 -29.01 -2.48
N ASP A 281 -6.69 -28.79 -2.88
CA ASP A 281 -7.18 -28.95 -4.25
C ASP A 281 -7.17 -27.58 -4.98
N LEU A 282 -6.09 -27.35 -5.75
CA LEU A 282 -5.90 -26.15 -6.55
C LEU A 282 -6.85 -26.05 -7.76
N ALA A 283 -7.50 -27.14 -8.13
CA ALA A 283 -8.34 -27.24 -9.34
C ALA A 283 -9.76 -26.66 -9.19
N GLY A 284 -10.19 -26.27 -7.99
CA GLY A 284 -11.51 -25.70 -7.72
C GLY A 284 -11.52 -24.77 -6.51
N GLY A 285 -10.35 -24.34 -6.03
CA GLY A 285 -10.24 -23.86 -4.68
C GLY A 285 -10.20 -22.36 -4.50
N LEU A 286 -11.20 -21.87 -3.82
CA LEU A 286 -11.23 -20.56 -3.16
C LEU A 286 -10.43 -20.56 -1.83
N GLY A 287 -9.78 -21.70 -1.47
CA GLY A 287 -8.95 -21.83 -0.29
C GLY A 287 -7.52 -21.33 -0.52
N ILE A 288 -6.93 -20.73 0.51
CA ILE A 288 -5.47 -20.52 0.55
C ILE A 288 -4.84 -21.86 0.95
N PRO A 289 -3.84 -22.40 0.19
CA PRO A 289 -3.13 -23.61 0.62
C PRO A 289 -2.58 -23.43 2.04
N PHE A 290 -2.70 -24.46 2.88
CA PHE A 290 -2.21 -24.40 4.27
C PHE A 290 -0.73 -23.98 4.33
N SER A 291 0.09 -24.49 3.40
CA SER A 291 1.50 -24.10 3.26
C SER A 291 1.65 -22.60 2.99
N ALA A 292 0.84 -22.01 2.11
CA ALA A 292 0.88 -20.57 1.82
C ALA A 292 0.48 -19.74 3.04
N PHE A 293 -0.50 -20.18 3.82
CA PHE A 293 -0.89 -19.51 5.06
C PHE A 293 0.23 -19.52 6.10
N ILE A 294 0.85 -20.68 6.35
CA ILE A 294 1.99 -20.79 7.27
C ILE A 294 3.17 -19.91 6.80
N LEU A 295 3.45 -19.89 5.49
CA LEU A 295 4.48 -19.02 4.95
C LEU A 295 4.12 -17.53 5.09
N THR A 296 2.85 -17.16 4.96
CA THR A 296 2.41 -15.78 5.24
C THR A 296 2.73 -15.38 6.68
N LEU A 297 2.46 -16.23 7.65
CA LEU A 297 2.72 -15.95 9.06
C LEU A 297 4.22 -15.95 9.41
N THR A 298 5.02 -16.78 8.76
CA THR A 298 6.42 -17.00 9.14
C THR A 298 7.42 -16.22 8.28
N PHE A 299 7.12 -16.01 7.00
CA PHE A 299 8.03 -15.37 6.04
C PHE A 299 7.67 -13.92 5.72
N MET A 300 6.40 -13.62 5.46
CA MET A 300 6.00 -12.31 4.90
C MET A 300 6.41 -11.11 5.73
N TRP A 301 6.52 -11.22 7.05
CA TRP A 301 6.89 -10.11 7.92
C TRP A 301 8.36 -9.70 7.80
N TRP A 302 9.27 -10.61 7.43
CA TRP A 302 10.70 -10.32 7.33
C TRP A 302 11.25 -10.34 5.89
N THR A 303 10.53 -10.88 4.92
CA THR A 303 10.97 -10.89 3.52
C THR A 303 10.81 -9.54 2.84
N ASN A 304 9.95 -8.67 3.36
CA ASN A 304 9.75 -7.35 2.80
C ASN A 304 10.99 -6.47 3.00
N GLY A 305 11.45 -5.81 1.96
CA GLY A 305 12.58 -4.87 2.01
C GLY A 305 12.43 -3.71 2.98
N ASN A 306 11.24 -3.46 3.50
CA ASN A 306 10.98 -2.48 4.54
C ASN A 306 10.94 -3.07 5.96
N VAL A 307 11.39 -4.31 6.14
CA VAL A 307 11.34 -5.04 7.44
C VAL A 307 11.99 -4.29 8.59
N ASP A 308 13.00 -3.50 8.32
CA ASP A 308 13.67 -2.66 9.31
C ASP A 308 13.19 -1.20 9.32
N GLY A 309 12.11 -0.90 8.60
CA GLY A 309 11.55 0.43 8.47
C GLY A 309 12.27 1.32 7.45
N ALA A 310 12.96 0.75 6.46
CA ALA A 310 13.56 1.49 5.36
C ALA A 310 12.50 2.21 4.49
N GLY A 311 12.96 3.06 3.58
CA GLY A 311 12.10 3.82 2.67
C GLY A 311 11.42 5.00 3.35
N PHE A 312 10.18 5.28 2.98
CA PHE A 312 9.43 6.40 3.55
C PHE A 312 9.14 6.24 5.05
N PHE A 313 9.18 5.01 5.61
CA PHE A 313 9.13 4.79 7.05
C PHE A 313 10.35 5.42 7.73
N ALA A 314 11.56 5.09 7.25
CA ALA A 314 12.79 5.67 7.79
C ALA A 314 12.74 7.19 7.74
N GLN A 315 12.24 7.78 6.64
CA GLN A 315 12.10 9.22 6.52
C GLN A 315 11.30 9.85 7.65
N ARG A 316 10.24 9.19 8.11
CA ARG A 316 9.46 9.64 9.28
C ARG A 316 10.17 9.34 10.59
N LEU A 317 10.82 8.18 10.73
CA LEU A 317 11.52 7.80 11.95
C LEU A 317 12.70 8.72 12.28
N TYR A 318 13.53 9.09 11.29
CA TYR A 318 14.62 10.03 11.55
C TYR A 318 14.20 11.50 11.58
N SER A 319 12.96 11.83 11.17
CA SER A 319 12.37 13.15 11.41
C SER A 319 11.87 13.35 12.85
N ALA A 320 11.84 12.30 13.66
CA ALA A 320 11.44 12.34 15.07
C ALA A 320 12.32 13.29 15.88
N LYS A 321 11.73 13.95 16.90
CA LYS A 321 12.46 14.78 17.85
C LYS A 321 13.58 14.01 18.52
N ASP A 322 13.30 12.79 18.95
CA ASP A 322 14.25 11.89 19.60
C ASP A 322 13.90 10.41 19.35
N SER A 323 14.74 9.51 19.86
CA SER A 323 14.57 8.06 19.68
C SER A 323 13.30 7.50 20.32
N ALA A 324 12.83 8.11 21.43
CA ALA A 324 11.60 7.68 22.09
C ALA A 324 10.36 8.09 21.28
N GLU A 325 10.37 9.28 20.67
CA GLU A 325 9.32 9.72 19.78
C GLU A 325 9.25 8.84 18.51
N ALA A 326 10.40 8.42 17.97
CA ALA A 326 10.44 7.49 16.83
C ALA A 326 9.80 6.14 17.17
N GLU A 327 10.14 5.57 18.31
CA GLU A 327 9.62 4.28 18.78
C GLU A 327 8.10 4.33 19.03
N LYS A 328 7.63 5.36 19.75
CA LYS A 328 6.19 5.58 20.00
C LYS A 328 5.43 5.82 18.70
N GLY A 329 6.04 6.53 17.75
CA GLY A 329 5.45 6.76 16.42
C GLY A 329 5.27 5.48 15.62
N ALA A 330 6.26 4.59 15.63
CA ALA A 330 6.15 3.28 15.00
C ALA A 330 5.07 2.40 15.65
N LEU A 331 4.98 2.39 16.99
CA LEU A 331 3.92 1.67 17.71
C LEU A 331 2.53 2.23 17.36
N TRP A 332 2.37 3.56 17.40
CA TRP A 332 1.11 4.21 17.06
C TRP A 332 0.67 3.89 15.63
N TYR A 333 1.62 3.90 14.68
CA TYR A 333 1.34 3.44 13.32
C TYR A 333 0.80 2.01 13.31
N GLY A 334 1.44 1.08 14.00
CA GLY A 334 0.99 -0.33 14.07
C GLY A 334 -0.45 -0.46 14.59
N LEU A 335 -0.80 0.28 15.65
CA LEU A 335 -2.16 0.30 16.21
C LEU A 335 -3.16 0.94 15.23
N ALA A 336 -2.84 2.10 14.67
CA ALA A 336 -3.71 2.79 13.73
C ALA A 336 -3.97 1.97 12.47
N HIS A 337 -2.91 1.31 11.95
CA HIS A 337 -2.95 0.57 10.70
C HIS A 337 -3.67 -0.78 10.83
N PHE A 338 -3.34 -1.59 11.83
CA PHE A 338 -3.84 -2.96 11.91
C PHE A 338 -5.06 -3.10 12.84
N VAL A 339 -5.09 -2.39 13.98
CA VAL A 339 -6.17 -2.55 14.95
C VAL A 339 -7.40 -1.73 14.58
N PHE A 340 -7.21 -0.42 14.27
CA PHE A 340 -8.35 0.47 14.08
C PHE A 340 -8.82 0.57 12.63
N ARG A 341 -7.89 0.64 11.67
CA ARG A 341 -8.21 0.94 10.27
C ARG A 341 -8.84 -0.22 9.52
N SER A 342 -8.55 -1.46 9.90
CA SER A 342 -8.96 -2.65 9.15
C SER A 342 -10.48 -2.81 9.07
N TRP A 343 -11.15 -2.63 10.18
CA TRP A 343 -12.53 -3.07 10.36
C TRP A 343 -13.58 -2.27 9.57
N PRO A 344 -13.50 -0.95 9.43
CA PRO A 344 -14.45 -0.24 8.56
C PRO A 344 -14.46 -0.79 7.13
N TRP A 345 -13.31 -1.12 6.59
CA TRP A 345 -13.21 -1.67 5.23
C TRP A 345 -13.66 -3.12 5.12
N VAL A 346 -13.34 -3.93 6.13
CA VAL A 346 -13.80 -5.34 6.19
C VAL A 346 -15.32 -5.38 6.26
N ILE A 347 -15.95 -4.61 7.12
CA ILE A 347 -17.42 -4.54 7.24
C ILE A 347 -18.05 -4.01 5.96
N ALA A 348 -17.48 -2.95 5.36
CA ALA A 348 -17.95 -2.45 4.07
C ALA A 348 -17.85 -3.52 2.97
N GLY A 349 -16.77 -4.32 2.94
CA GLY A 349 -16.61 -5.41 1.98
C GLY A 349 -17.63 -6.53 2.15
N ILE A 350 -17.98 -6.88 3.40
CA ILE A 350 -19.03 -7.85 3.69
C ILE A 350 -20.39 -7.29 3.28
N ALA A 351 -20.71 -6.06 3.64
CA ALA A 351 -21.95 -5.40 3.23
C ALA A 351 -22.06 -5.34 1.69
N ALA A 352 -20.95 -5.10 0.98
CA ALA A 352 -20.92 -5.10 -0.47
C ALA A 352 -21.26 -6.46 -1.09
N LEU A 353 -20.92 -7.58 -0.43
CA LEU A 353 -21.29 -8.93 -0.90
C LEU A 353 -22.79 -9.16 -0.81
N VAL A 354 -23.44 -8.57 0.19
CA VAL A 354 -24.90 -8.68 0.38
C VAL A 354 -25.65 -7.71 -0.56
N ILE A 355 -25.18 -6.46 -0.65
CA ILE A 355 -25.80 -5.45 -1.52
C ILE A 355 -25.65 -5.80 -2.99
N TYR A 356 -24.51 -6.38 -3.37
CA TYR A 356 -24.18 -6.78 -4.72
C TYR A 356 -23.83 -8.27 -4.76
N PRO A 357 -24.80 -9.20 -4.73
CA PRO A 357 -24.54 -10.64 -4.72
C PRO A 357 -23.73 -11.10 -5.93
N ARG A 358 -22.69 -11.93 -5.72
CA ARG A 358 -21.79 -12.37 -6.79
C ARG A 358 -22.51 -13.11 -7.93
N ALA A 359 -23.47 -13.97 -7.59
CA ALA A 359 -24.23 -14.70 -8.59
C ALA A 359 -24.96 -13.74 -9.54
N ALA A 360 -25.69 -12.74 -9.00
CA ALA A 360 -26.43 -11.78 -9.80
C ALA A 360 -25.51 -10.91 -10.69
N VAL A 361 -24.33 -10.53 -10.16
CA VAL A 361 -23.34 -9.78 -10.95
C VAL A 361 -22.80 -10.63 -12.09
N ASN A 362 -22.47 -11.90 -11.86
CA ASN A 362 -21.95 -12.78 -12.91
C ASN A 362 -23.01 -13.12 -13.97
N ASP A 363 -24.29 -13.24 -13.59
CA ASP A 363 -25.38 -13.47 -14.54
C ASP A 363 -25.47 -12.33 -15.55
N VAL A 364 -25.38 -11.08 -15.07
CA VAL A 364 -25.36 -9.90 -15.95
C VAL A 364 -24.11 -9.86 -16.83
N ALA A 365 -22.92 -10.23 -16.30
CA ALA A 365 -21.72 -10.34 -17.12
C ALA A 365 -21.85 -11.41 -18.22
N ALA A 366 -22.48 -12.54 -17.90
CA ALA A 366 -22.76 -13.59 -18.88
C ALA A 366 -23.72 -13.10 -19.98
N GLU A 367 -24.75 -12.33 -19.65
CA GLU A 367 -25.65 -11.69 -20.62
C GLU A 367 -24.93 -10.73 -21.54
N PHE A 368 -24.02 -9.89 -21.00
CA PHE A 368 -23.16 -9.00 -21.81
C PHE A 368 -22.26 -9.79 -22.75
N ASN A 369 -21.64 -10.84 -22.29
CA ASN A 369 -20.79 -11.69 -23.11
C ASN A 369 -21.58 -12.42 -24.21
N ALA A 370 -22.82 -12.82 -23.93
CA ALA A 370 -23.72 -13.37 -24.93
C ALA A 370 -24.06 -12.31 -25.98
N CYS A 371 -24.38 -11.09 -25.57
CA CYS A 371 -24.68 -9.98 -26.48
C CYS A 371 -23.48 -9.64 -27.41
N LEU A 372 -22.26 -9.68 -26.90
CA LEU A 372 -21.05 -9.47 -27.72
C LEU A 372 -20.89 -10.55 -28.82
N LYS A 373 -21.34 -11.78 -28.53
CA LYS A 373 -21.29 -12.90 -29.49
C LYS A 373 -22.44 -12.86 -30.50
N ASP A 374 -23.62 -12.43 -30.07
CA ASP A 374 -24.83 -12.36 -30.89
C ASP A 374 -25.64 -11.09 -30.57
N SER A 375 -25.58 -10.11 -31.47
CA SER A 375 -26.26 -8.82 -31.30
C SER A 375 -27.80 -8.94 -31.26
N THR A 376 -28.38 -10.07 -31.64
CA THR A 376 -29.84 -10.28 -31.60
C THR A 376 -30.37 -10.47 -30.18
N VAL A 377 -29.53 -10.87 -29.24
CA VAL A 377 -29.87 -11.03 -27.80
C VAL A 377 -29.61 -9.79 -26.95
N CYS A 378 -29.09 -8.72 -27.57
CA CYS A 378 -28.76 -7.51 -26.85
C CYS A 378 -30.00 -6.73 -26.41
N THR A 379 -30.03 -6.35 -25.14
CA THR A 379 -30.99 -5.35 -24.66
C THR A 379 -30.63 -3.95 -25.15
N VAL A 380 -31.60 -3.00 -25.09
CA VAL A 380 -31.33 -1.58 -25.44
C VAL A 380 -30.22 -0.96 -24.56
N ALA A 381 -30.16 -1.33 -23.32
CA ALA A 381 -29.12 -0.87 -22.38
C ALA A 381 -27.73 -1.39 -22.78
N MET A 382 -27.62 -2.66 -23.18
CA MET A 382 -26.39 -3.27 -23.65
C MET A 382 -25.89 -2.68 -24.96
N ASN A 383 -26.81 -2.41 -25.90
CA ASN A 383 -26.48 -1.75 -27.17
C ASN A 383 -25.94 -0.33 -26.95
N ASN A 384 -26.54 0.43 -26.02
CA ASN A 384 -26.07 1.76 -25.68
C ASN A 384 -24.68 1.71 -25.01
N CYS A 385 -24.45 0.73 -24.17
CA CYS A 385 -23.17 0.49 -23.52
C CYS A 385 -22.05 0.22 -24.55
N MET A 386 -22.32 -0.64 -25.52
CA MET A 386 -21.32 -0.98 -26.54
C MET A 386 -21.05 0.17 -27.53
N GLN A 387 -22.03 1.04 -27.77
CA GLN A 387 -21.86 2.21 -28.65
C GLN A 387 -21.05 3.33 -27.99
N ASP A 388 -21.08 3.43 -26.66
CA ASP A 388 -20.38 4.47 -25.88
C ASP A 388 -19.03 3.96 -25.31
N ARG A 389 -18.29 3.19 -26.10
CA ARG A 389 -16.98 2.62 -25.74
C ARG A 389 -16.97 1.90 -24.38
N TYR A 390 -18.03 1.12 -24.12
CA TYR A 390 -18.20 0.34 -22.87
C TYR A 390 -18.43 1.17 -21.61
N ASN A 391 -18.83 2.44 -21.74
CA ASN A 391 -19.28 3.25 -20.63
C ASN A 391 -20.71 2.84 -20.23
N CYS A 392 -20.79 1.71 -19.54
CA CYS A 392 -22.04 1.01 -19.25
C CYS A 392 -22.76 1.63 -18.08
N ASP A 393 -23.71 2.51 -18.33
CA ASP A 393 -24.68 2.97 -17.32
C ASP A 393 -25.82 1.93 -17.18
N VAL A 394 -25.45 0.67 -16.92
CA VAL A 394 -26.42 -0.34 -16.54
C VAL A 394 -26.86 0.00 -15.12
N LYS A 395 -28.15 0.26 -14.93
CA LYS A 395 -28.70 0.68 -13.62
C LYS A 395 -28.44 -0.33 -12.50
N GLU A 396 -28.18 -1.55 -12.84
CA GLU A 396 -27.96 -2.66 -11.92
C GLU A 396 -26.57 -3.24 -12.16
N TYR A 397 -25.68 -3.08 -11.21
CA TYR A 397 -24.30 -3.64 -11.18
C TYR A 397 -23.30 -3.14 -12.24
N GLY A 398 -23.64 -2.14 -13.08
CA GLY A 398 -22.79 -1.69 -14.19
C GLY A 398 -21.37 -1.22 -13.80
N LEU A 399 -21.19 -0.73 -12.58
CA LEU A 399 -19.89 -0.32 -12.05
C LEU A 399 -18.98 -1.49 -11.65
N LEU A 400 -19.51 -2.71 -11.53
CA LEU A 400 -18.79 -3.87 -11.00
C LEU A 400 -18.11 -4.71 -12.07
N TYR A 401 -18.07 -4.23 -13.30
CA TYR A 401 -17.45 -4.91 -14.43
C TYR A 401 -16.20 -4.19 -14.91
N LYS A 402 -15.25 -4.97 -15.41
CA LYS A 402 -14.16 -4.51 -16.27
C LYS A 402 -14.27 -5.18 -17.63
N THR A 403 -13.83 -4.49 -18.64
CA THR A 403 -13.65 -5.04 -19.98
C THR A 403 -12.27 -5.71 -20.04
N GLU A 404 -12.22 -6.97 -20.39
CA GLU A 404 -10.98 -7.73 -20.56
C GLU A 404 -10.82 -8.16 -22.01
N VAL A 405 -9.66 -7.92 -22.61
CA VAL A 405 -9.35 -8.36 -23.96
C VAL A 405 -8.63 -9.69 -23.87
N ILE A 406 -9.34 -10.76 -24.21
CA ILE A 406 -8.77 -12.11 -24.25
C ILE A 406 -8.23 -12.36 -25.65
N LYS A 407 -6.94 -12.68 -25.75
CA LYS A 407 -6.32 -13.10 -27.01
C LYS A 407 -6.47 -14.62 -27.13
N ASP A 408 -7.62 -15.05 -27.64
CA ASP A 408 -7.85 -16.44 -28.00
C ASP A 408 -7.77 -16.57 -29.53
N GLY A 409 -6.62 -17.04 -30.04
CA GLY A 409 -6.39 -17.20 -31.47
C GLY A 409 -6.06 -15.89 -32.22
N ALA A 410 -6.51 -15.78 -33.48
CA ALA A 410 -6.14 -14.72 -34.41
C ALA A 410 -6.89 -13.39 -34.22
N ALA A 411 -7.99 -13.35 -33.45
CA ALA A 411 -8.77 -12.14 -33.18
C ALA A 411 -8.91 -11.92 -31.67
N PRO A 412 -8.75 -10.67 -31.18
CA PRO A 412 -9.01 -10.35 -29.79
C PRO A 412 -10.51 -10.47 -29.49
N VAL A 413 -10.86 -11.22 -28.45
CA VAL A 413 -12.23 -11.32 -27.93
C VAL A 413 -12.34 -10.38 -26.72
N ILE A 414 -13.37 -9.55 -26.70
CA ILE A 414 -13.69 -8.69 -25.56
C ILE A 414 -14.65 -9.46 -24.65
N GLU A 415 -14.35 -9.51 -23.37
CA GLU A 415 -15.23 -10.08 -22.36
C GLU A 415 -15.45 -9.10 -21.22
N PHE A 416 -16.64 -9.14 -20.61
CA PHE A 416 -16.96 -8.48 -19.36
C PHE A 416 -16.67 -9.43 -18.20
N ARG A 417 -15.85 -8.97 -17.25
CA ARG A 417 -15.52 -9.74 -16.03
C ARG A 417 -15.84 -8.93 -14.80
N GLU A 418 -16.26 -9.63 -13.74
CA GLU A 418 -16.50 -9.06 -12.43
C GLU A 418 -15.23 -8.38 -11.87
N ASP A 419 -15.35 -7.12 -11.42
CA ASP A 419 -14.28 -6.36 -10.76
C ASP A 419 -14.73 -5.91 -9.36
N ARG A 420 -14.45 -6.72 -8.35
CA ARG A 420 -14.86 -6.46 -6.96
C ARG A 420 -14.12 -5.33 -6.28
N GLU A 421 -13.02 -4.87 -6.81
CA GLU A 421 -12.37 -3.64 -6.34
C GLU A 421 -13.30 -2.44 -6.52
N ARG A 422 -14.21 -2.47 -7.51
CA ARG A 422 -15.22 -1.43 -7.79
C ARG A 422 -16.41 -1.42 -6.82
N SER A 423 -16.55 -2.44 -5.96
CA SER A 423 -17.66 -2.51 -4.99
C SER A 423 -17.63 -1.34 -3.99
N TYR A 424 -16.44 -0.88 -3.61
CA TYR A 424 -16.30 0.23 -2.67
C TYR A 424 -16.81 1.58 -3.23
N PRO A 425 -16.36 2.04 -4.42
CA PRO A 425 -16.94 3.24 -5.04
C PRO A 425 -18.43 3.09 -5.41
N ALA A 426 -18.89 1.89 -5.78
CA ALA A 426 -20.31 1.63 -6.00
C ALA A 426 -21.14 1.88 -4.73
N MET A 427 -20.70 1.35 -3.57
CA MET A 427 -21.37 1.64 -2.30
C MET A 427 -21.36 3.13 -1.92
N ILE A 428 -20.26 3.85 -2.16
CA ILE A 428 -20.22 5.30 -1.94
C ILE A 428 -21.36 5.98 -2.71
N LYS A 429 -21.54 5.61 -3.98
CA LYS A 429 -22.57 6.15 -4.86
C LYS A 429 -23.98 5.80 -4.39
N ASP A 430 -24.23 4.54 -4.03
CA ASP A 430 -25.58 4.00 -3.84
C ASP A 430 -26.10 4.15 -2.41
N VAL A 431 -25.20 4.19 -1.42
CA VAL A 431 -25.55 4.12 0.00
C VAL A 431 -25.47 5.48 0.71
N LEU A 432 -24.53 6.36 0.29
CA LEU A 432 -24.35 7.63 0.98
C LEU A 432 -25.35 8.71 0.52
N PRO A 433 -25.91 9.49 1.46
CA PRO A 433 -26.72 10.65 1.12
C PRO A 433 -25.88 11.81 0.55
N LYS A 434 -26.55 12.72 -0.17
CA LYS A 434 -25.95 13.95 -0.70
C LYS A 434 -25.22 14.73 0.40
N GLY A 435 -24.08 15.29 0.08
CA GLY A 435 -23.16 15.95 1.01
C GLY A 435 -22.14 14.98 1.62
N LEU A 436 -22.53 13.81 2.12
CA LEU A 436 -21.61 12.78 2.57
C LEU A 436 -20.90 12.09 1.39
N LEU A 437 -21.56 12.02 0.23
CA LEU A 437 -20.98 11.50 -0.99
C LEU A 437 -19.78 12.36 -1.43
N GLY A 438 -19.94 13.68 -1.49
CA GLY A 438 -18.85 14.61 -1.78
C GLY A 438 -17.73 14.56 -0.74
N LEU A 439 -18.09 14.41 0.54
CA LEU A 439 -17.10 14.27 1.63
C LEU A 439 -16.33 12.95 1.53
N ALA A 440 -16.97 11.85 1.17
CA ALA A 440 -16.30 10.56 0.93
C ALA A 440 -15.34 10.64 -0.26
N LEU A 441 -15.77 11.26 -1.35
CA LEU A 441 -14.93 11.46 -2.51
C LEU A 441 -13.67 12.27 -2.17
N VAL A 442 -13.82 13.43 -1.51
CA VAL A 442 -12.67 14.26 -1.14
C VAL A 442 -11.78 13.59 -0.09
N ALA A 443 -12.33 12.73 0.75
CA ALA A 443 -11.54 11.91 1.68
C ALA A 443 -10.62 10.92 0.94
N LEU A 444 -11.13 10.25 -0.10
CA LEU A 444 -10.34 9.36 -0.96
C LEU A 444 -9.34 10.14 -1.83
N MET A 445 -9.73 11.31 -2.34
CA MET A 445 -8.79 12.23 -3.01
C MET A 445 -7.67 12.65 -2.06
N GLY A 446 -7.97 12.95 -0.81
CA GLY A 446 -6.99 13.28 0.22
C GLY A 446 -6.05 12.13 0.56
N ALA A 447 -6.59 10.90 0.66
CA ALA A 447 -5.78 9.69 0.82
C ALA A 447 -4.82 9.48 -0.37
N PHE A 448 -5.32 9.65 -1.58
CA PHE A 448 -4.50 9.67 -2.81
C PHE A 448 -3.39 10.72 -2.73
N MET A 449 -3.74 11.97 -2.43
CA MET A 449 -2.79 13.09 -2.36
C MET A 449 -1.73 12.89 -1.27
N SER A 450 -2.08 12.32 -0.12
CA SER A 450 -1.16 11.99 0.96
C SER A 450 -0.11 10.96 0.51
N THR A 451 -0.55 9.89 -0.14
CA THR A 451 0.36 8.87 -0.67
C THR A 451 1.26 9.42 -1.76
N VAL A 452 0.68 10.09 -2.76
CA VAL A 452 1.44 10.65 -3.89
C VAL A 452 2.48 11.67 -3.40
N SER A 453 2.10 12.61 -2.54
CA SER A 453 3.03 13.62 -2.01
C SER A 453 4.20 13.02 -1.24
N THR A 454 3.93 11.96 -0.46
CA THR A 454 4.96 11.23 0.27
C THR A 454 5.95 10.55 -0.68
N HIS A 455 5.45 9.78 -1.62
CA HIS A 455 6.27 9.02 -2.56
C HIS A 455 7.08 9.91 -3.49
N ILE A 456 6.51 11.02 -3.95
CA ILE A 456 7.24 12.01 -4.74
C ILE A 456 8.34 12.68 -3.92
N ASN A 457 8.06 13.09 -2.68
CA ASN A 457 9.05 13.71 -1.80
C ASN A 457 10.18 12.75 -1.44
N TRP A 458 9.84 11.50 -1.12
CA TRP A 458 10.79 10.44 -0.84
C TRP A 458 11.68 10.14 -2.05
N GLY A 459 11.11 9.93 -3.24
CA GLY A 459 11.87 9.70 -4.48
C GLY A 459 12.76 10.87 -4.84
N ALA A 460 12.28 12.12 -4.71
CA ALA A 460 13.06 13.33 -4.96
C ALA A 460 14.23 13.46 -3.98
N SER A 461 14.10 13.00 -2.72
CA SER A 461 15.20 13.03 -1.75
C SER A 461 16.39 12.19 -2.21
N TYR A 462 16.16 11.02 -2.79
CA TYR A 462 17.23 10.19 -3.35
C TYR A 462 17.95 10.88 -4.53
N ILE A 463 17.19 11.45 -5.46
CA ILE A 463 17.78 12.11 -6.62
C ILE A 463 18.59 13.34 -6.20
N ALA A 464 18.06 14.15 -5.28
CA ALA A 464 18.76 15.35 -4.84
C ALA A 464 19.96 15.06 -3.93
N ASN A 465 19.81 14.15 -2.95
CA ASN A 465 20.83 13.89 -1.94
C ASN A 465 21.83 12.81 -2.38
N ASP A 466 21.35 11.70 -2.94
CA ASP A 466 22.19 10.54 -3.20
C ASP A 466 22.79 10.52 -4.61
N PHE A 467 22.21 11.25 -5.58
CA PHE A 467 22.81 11.43 -6.89
C PHE A 467 23.41 12.82 -7.06
N TYR A 468 22.61 13.87 -6.99
CA TYR A 468 23.07 15.21 -7.35
C TYR A 468 24.12 15.73 -6.36
N LEU A 469 23.80 15.79 -5.07
CA LEU A 469 24.72 16.28 -4.05
C LEU A 469 25.96 15.37 -3.92
N ARG A 470 25.77 14.06 -3.99
CA ARG A 470 26.86 13.12 -3.75
C ARG A 470 27.84 12.99 -4.92
N PHE A 471 27.36 13.03 -6.18
CA PHE A 471 28.17 12.72 -7.35
C PHE A 471 28.36 13.89 -8.32
N LEU A 472 27.33 14.72 -8.51
CA LEU A 472 27.36 15.76 -9.53
C LEU A 472 27.86 17.09 -8.98
N ASN A 473 27.40 17.49 -7.80
CA ASN A 473 27.79 18.78 -7.20
C ASN A 473 27.83 18.71 -5.66
N PRO A 474 28.92 18.17 -5.07
CA PRO A 474 29.08 18.06 -3.61
C PRO A 474 29.03 19.38 -2.85
N SER A 475 29.25 20.51 -3.54
CA SER A 475 29.19 21.86 -2.98
C SER A 475 27.92 22.63 -3.38
N ALA A 476 26.88 21.93 -3.80
CA ALA A 476 25.64 22.55 -4.23
C ALA A 476 25.02 23.44 -3.14
N SER A 477 24.58 24.62 -3.53
CA SER A 477 23.83 25.50 -2.64
C SER A 477 22.43 24.88 -2.31
N ASN A 478 21.86 25.25 -1.17
CA ASN A 478 20.50 24.85 -0.80
C ASN A 478 19.46 25.21 -1.88
N LYS A 479 19.65 26.36 -2.56
CA LYS A 479 18.78 26.79 -3.66
C LYS A 479 18.84 25.82 -4.84
N ASN A 480 20.04 25.38 -5.23
CA ASN A 480 20.21 24.40 -6.31
C ASN A 480 19.65 23.03 -5.94
N LEU A 481 19.85 22.57 -4.70
CA LEU A 481 19.31 21.32 -4.21
C LEU A 481 17.77 21.33 -4.21
N LEU A 482 17.17 22.45 -3.79
CA LEU A 482 15.72 22.61 -3.83
C LEU A 482 15.16 22.61 -5.26
N LEU A 483 15.87 23.25 -6.21
CA LEU A 483 15.51 23.22 -7.62
C LEU A 483 15.57 21.78 -8.17
N VAL A 484 16.67 21.06 -7.91
CA VAL A 484 16.83 19.65 -8.33
C VAL A 484 15.75 18.77 -7.72
N SER A 485 15.41 18.97 -6.44
CA SER A 485 14.31 18.24 -5.78
C SER A 485 12.98 18.45 -6.49
N ARG A 486 12.66 19.70 -6.89
CA ARG A 486 11.42 20.02 -7.62
C ARG A 486 11.39 19.40 -9.02
N LEU A 487 12.51 19.45 -9.74
CA LEU A 487 12.63 18.83 -11.06
C LEU A 487 12.53 17.29 -10.96
N ALA A 488 13.14 16.69 -9.94
CA ALA A 488 13.03 15.26 -9.67
C ALA A 488 11.58 14.85 -9.35
N THR A 489 10.89 15.66 -8.55
CA THR A 489 9.45 15.50 -8.26
C THR A 489 8.63 15.40 -9.55
N LEU A 490 8.83 16.36 -10.46
CA LEU A 490 8.13 16.36 -11.75
C LEU A 490 8.51 15.14 -12.61
N GLY A 491 9.79 14.81 -12.71
CA GLY A 491 10.27 13.67 -13.48
C GLY A 491 9.70 12.33 -12.99
N ILE A 492 9.73 12.07 -11.67
CA ILE A 492 9.15 10.86 -11.07
C ILE A 492 7.66 10.78 -11.38
N THR A 493 6.93 11.89 -11.29
CA THR A 493 5.49 11.92 -11.55
C THR A 493 5.18 11.59 -13.01
N LEU A 494 5.93 12.12 -13.96
CA LEU A 494 5.74 11.81 -15.38
C LEU A 494 6.00 10.32 -15.66
N VAL A 495 7.05 9.74 -15.08
CA VAL A 495 7.33 8.30 -15.22
C VAL A 495 6.20 7.47 -14.60
N ALA A 496 5.71 7.86 -13.42
CA ALA A 496 4.61 7.16 -12.75
C ALA A 496 3.31 7.19 -13.57
N ILE A 497 2.99 8.30 -14.21
CA ILE A 497 1.84 8.40 -15.13
C ILE A 497 1.98 7.39 -16.28
N VAL A 498 3.16 7.31 -16.89
CA VAL A 498 3.40 6.33 -17.96
C VAL A 498 3.29 4.89 -17.43
N VAL A 499 3.85 4.60 -16.27
CA VAL A 499 3.74 3.26 -15.66
C VAL A 499 2.28 2.90 -15.39
N ALA A 500 1.47 3.85 -14.91
CA ALA A 500 0.06 3.62 -14.60
C ALA A 500 -0.76 3.14 -15.82
N THR A 501 -0.41 3.57 -17.03
CA THR A 501 -1.12 3.15 -18.26
C THR A 501 -0.95 1.65 -18.58
N PHE A 502 0.04 0.98 -17.99
CA PHE A 502 0.28 -0.45 -18.15
C PHE A 502 -0.30 -1.31 -17.02
N ILE A 503 -0.93 -0.70 -16.01
CA ILE A 503 -1.43 -1.41 -14.83
C ILE A 503 -2.89 -1.81 -15.02
N ASN A 504 -3.14 -3.11 -15.12
CA ASN A 504 -4.48 -3.68 -15.25
C ASN A 504 -5.09 -4.08 -13.90
N SER A 505 -4.26 -4.50 -12.93
CA SER A 505 -4.69 -4.98 -11.61
C SER A 505 -3.78 -4.44 -10.51
N ILE A 506 -4.38 -3.89 -9.46
CA ILE A 506 -3.66 -3.43 -8.25
C ILE A 506 -3.02 -4.63 -7.56
N GLY A 507 -3.74 -5.76 -7.46
CA GLY A 507 -3.25 -6.98 -6.82
C GLY A 507 -2.01 -7.59 -7.50
N GLU A 508 -1.95 -7.56 -8.84
CA GLU A 508 -0.77 -8.04 -9.59
C GLU A 508 0.45 -7.17 -9.32
N MET A 509 0.28 -5.85 -9.31
CA MET A 509 1.37 -4.91 -9.01
C MET A 509 1.85 -5.05 -7.57
N TRP A 510 0.94 -5.32 -6.64
CA TRP A 510 1.29 -5.63 -5.26
C TRP A 510 2.17 -6.89 -5.16
N ASN A 511 1.82 -7.95 -5.88
CA ASN A 511 2.63 -9.18 -5.93
C ASN A 511 4.01 -8.94 -6.56
N LEU A 512 4.08 -8.16 -7.64
CA LEU A 512 5.35 -7.75 -8.25
C LEU A 512 6.22 -6.96 -7.25
N TYR A 513 5.64 -5.99 -6.58
CA TYR A 513 6.31 -5.21 -5.54
C TYR A 513 6.86 -6.11 -4.42
N LEU A 514 6.03 -6.99 -3.86
CA LEU A 514 6.45 -7.91 -2.80
C LEU A 514 7.59 -8.83 -3.29
N GLY A 515 7.53 -9.33 -4.51
CA GLY A 515 8.59 -10.12 -5.12
C GLY A 515 9.92 -9.37 -5.24
N MET A 516 9.88 -8.13 -5.74
CA MET A 516 11.08 -7.29 -5.84
C MET A 516 11.68 -6.99 -4.45
N MET A 517 10.83 -6.69 -3.47
CA MET A 517 11.26 -6.36 -2.11
C MET A 517 11.75 -7.58 -1.33
N ALA A 518 11.32 -8.79 -1.71
CA ALA A 518 11.73 -10.04 -1.10
C ALA A 518 13.26 -10.28 -1.13
N GLY A 519 13.94 -9.69 -2.12
CA GLY A 519 15.39 -9.73 -2.22
C GLY A 519 16.15 -8.97 -1.15
N LEU A 520 15.50 -8.03 -0.46
CA LEU A 520 16.14 -7.14 0.51
C LEU A 520 15.82 -7.47 1.97
N GLY A 521 14.85 -8.31 2.24
CA GLY A 521 14.42 -8.59 3.62
C GLY A 521 15.55 -9.06 4.52
N LEU A 522 16.17 -10.20 4.20
CA LEU A 522 17.30 -10.72 5.00
C LEU A 522 18.51 -9.77 5.01
N PRO A 523 19.00 -9.22 3.89
CA PRO A 523 20.09 -8.24 3.91
C PRO A 523 19.86 -7.06 4.82
N HIS A 524 18.64 -6.51 4.83
CA HIS A 524 18.27 -5.37 5.69
C HIS A 524 18.25 -5.75 7.18
N LEU A 525 17.89 -6.98 7.54
CA LEU A 525 18.07 -7.47 8.90
C LEU A 525 19.54 -7.63 9.25
N LEU A 526 20.31 -8.26 8.38
CA LEU A 526 21.74 -8.56 8.65
C LEU A 526 22.58 -7.30 8.84
N ARG A 527 22.26 -6.18 8.19
CA ARG A 527 23.00 -4.92 8.38
C ARG A 527 22.98 -4.39 9.80
N TRP A 528 21.93 -4.70 10.58
CA TRP A 528 21.78 -4.26 11.96
C TRP A 528 22.24 -5.26 12.98
N PHE A 529 22.26 -6.57 12.64
CA PHE A 529 22.53 -7.64 13.61
C PHE A 529 23.87 -8.33 13.42
N TRP A 530 24.50 -8.22 12.25
CA TRP A 530 25.66 -9.05 11.93
C TRP A 530 26.85 -8.25 11.37
N TRP A 531 27.96 -8.25 12.12
CA TRP A 531 29.17 -7.51 11.77
C TRP A 531 29.72 -7.85 10.38
N ARG A 532 29.62 -9.13 9.95
CA ARG A 532 30.20 -9.62 8.70
C ARG A 532 29.44 -9.14 7.44
N ALA A 533 28.18 -8.75 7.58
CA ALA A 533 27.43 -8.19 6.46
C ALA A 533 28.14 -6.97 5.86
N ASN A 534 28.22 -6.93 4.53
CA ASN A 534 28.88 -5.88 3.77
C ASN A 534 27.99 -5.37 2.62
N ALA A 535 28.46 -4.43 1.82
CA ALA A 535 27.67 -3.85 0.73
C ALA A 535 27.21 -4.90 -0.29
N TRP A 536 28.05 -5.92 -0.57
CA TRP A 536 27.72 -6.98 -1.51
C TRP A 536 26.61 -7.91 -1.01
N THR A 537 26.42 -8.03 0.29
CA THR A 537 25.27 -8.72 0.89
C THR A 537 23.96 -8.12 0.40
N GLU A 538 23.82 -6.79 0.43
CA GLU A 538 22.60 -6.09 -0.01
C GLU A 538 22.52 -6.03 -1.55
N ILE A 539 23.62 -5.80 -2.26
CA ILE A 539 23.67 -5.75 -3.73
C ILE A 539 23.20 -7.08 -4.32
N ALA A 540 23.76 -8.21 -3.84
CA ALA A 540 23.41 -9.53 -4.36
C ALA A 540 21.94 -9.87 -4.11
N GLY A 541 21.42 -9.60 -2.90
CA GLY A 541 20.01 -9.81 -2.58
C GLY A 541 19.09 -8.96 -3.45
N MET A 542 19.40 -7.68 -3.59
CA MET A 542 18.61 -6.73 -4.40
C MET A 542 18.57 -7.14 -5.88
N ILE A 543 19.72 -7.45 -6.48
CA ILE A 543 19.79 -7.85 -7.89
C ILE A 543 19.03 -9.16 -8.11
N THR A 544 19.25 -10.17 -7.26
CA THR A 544 18.57 -11.46 -7.38
C THR A 544 17.05 -11.30 -7.25
N GLY A 545 16.58 -10.56 -6.26
CA GLY A 545 15.15 -10.31 -6.06
C GLY A 545 14.51 -9.58 -7.24
N LEU A 546 15.16 -8.51 -7.72
CA LEU A 546 14.67 -7.75 -8.88
C LEU A 546 14.63 -8.62 -10.15
N LEU A 547 15.69 -9.35 -10.45
CA LEU A 547 15.75 -10.18 -11.66
C LEU A 547 14.68 -11.28 -11.62
N LEU A 548 14.55 -12.01 -10.51
CA LEU A 548 13.56 -13.08 -10.41
C LEU A 548 12.12 -12.55 -10.46
N ALA A 549 11.82 -11.45 -9.76
CA ALA A 549 10.49 -10.87 -9.74
C ALA A 549 10.09 -10.30 -11.12
N LEU A 550 10.99 -9.52 -11.75
CA LEU A 550 10.72 -8.94 -13.07
C LEU A 550 10.64 -10.02 -14.16
N SER A 551 11.51 -11.03 -14.13
CA SER A 551 11.43 -12.15 -15.06
C SER A 551 10.13 -12.91 -14.92
N ASN A 552 9.72 -13.19 -13.68
CA ASN A 552 8.43 -13.84 -13.42
C ASN A 552 7.26 -13.03 -13.96
N TYR A 553 7.23 -11.72 -13.69
CA TYR A 553 6.18 -10.84 -14.17
C TYR A 553 6.12 -10.75 -15.70
N LEU A 554 7.27 -10.52 -16.35
CA LEU A 554 7.34 -10.37 -17.80
C LEU A 554 6.98 -11.66 -18.55
N LEU A 555 7.40 -12.83 -18.04
CA LEU A 555 7.07 -14.11 -18.65
C LEU A 555 5.57 -14.44 -18.47
N SER A 556 5.00 -14.13 -17.30
CA SER A 556 3.56 -14.28 -17.05
C SER A 556 2.74 -13.33 -17.95
N PHE A 557 3.12 -12.06 -17.99
CA PHE A 557 2.45 -11.03 -18.78
C PHE A 557 2.41 -11.34 -20.30
N ASN A 558 3.47 -11.95 -20.82
CA ASN A 558 3.54 -12.33 -22.23
C ASN A 558 3.06 -13.77 -22.51
N ASN A 559 2.43 -14.45 -21.54
CA ASN A 559 1.99 -15.84 -21.65
C ASN A 559 3.11 -16.80 -22.07
N MET A 560 4.33 -16.55 -21.61
CA MET A 560 5.54 -17.35 -21.93
C MET A 560 5.87 -18.39 -20.84
N LEU A 561 5.09 -18.45 -19.78
CA LEU A 561 5.22 -19.51 -18.77
C LEU A 561 4.69 -20.84 -19.32
N PRO A 562 5.24 -21.99 -18.90
CA PRO A 562 4.68 -23.30 -19.25
C PRO A 562 3.24 -23.43 -18.82
N GLU A 563 2.45 -24.21 -19.56
CA GLU A 563 1.03 -24.44 -19.31
C GLU A 563 0.80 -24.90 -17.86
N GLY A 564 -0.18 -24.28 -17.17
CA GLY A 564 -0.50 -24.57 -15.79
C GLY A 564 0.49 -24.02 -14.75
N GLN A 565 1.52 -23.25 -15.13
CA GLN A 565 2.42 -22.58 -14.20
C GLN A 565 2.06 -21.11 -13.99
N ILE A 566 2.12 -20.66 -12.73
CA ILE A 566 1.92 -19.26 -12.34
C ILE A 566 3.23 -18.48 -12.21
N SER A 567 4.37 -19.16 -12.36
CA SER A 567 5.71 -18.58 -12.14
C SER A 567 6.81 -19.35 -12.87
N ILE A 568 8.02 -18.77 -12.83
CA ILE A 568 9.25 -19.44 -13.27
C ILE A 568 9.63 -20.68 -12.43
N PHE A 569 8.99 -20.83 -11.27
CA PHE A 569 9.18 -22.02 -10.41
C PHE A 569 8.13 -23.09 -10.75
N PRO A 570 8.47 -24.39 -10.70
CA PRO A 570 7.53 -25.47 -10.99
C PRO A 570 6.29 -25.43 -10.09
N THR A 571 5.13 -25.78 -10.62
CA THR A 571 3.85 -25.78 -9.88
C THR A 571 3.90 -26.67 -8.62
N SER A 572 4.70 -27.74 -8.66
CA SER A 572 4.90 -28.63 -7.50
C SER A 572 5.44 -27.94 -6.23
N ILE A 573 6.11 -26.79 -6.39
CA ILE A 573 6.71 -26.02 -5.29
C ILE A 573 6.21 -24.57 -5.22
N ALA A 574 5.50 -24.09 -6.23
CA ALA A 574 5.03 -22.71 -6.33
C ALA A 574 3.67 -22.65 -7.02
N SER A 575 2.64 -23.13 -6.32
CA SER A 575 1.24 -23.13 -6.77
C SER A 575 0.45 -21.89 -6.32
N HIS A 576 1.07 -21.00 -5.52
CA HIS A 576 0.43 -19.80 -4.98
C HIS A 576 1.43 -18.62 -5.00
N PRO A 577 1.01 -17.36 -5.22
CA PRO A 577 1.92 -16.19 -5.24
C PRO A 577 2.85 -16.08 -4.03
N ILE A 578 2.38 -16.46 -2.84
CA ILE A 578 3.21 -16.46 -1.63
C ILE A 578 4.38 -17.46 -1.73
N HIS A 579 4.17 -18.64 -2.32
CA HIS A 579 5.25 -19.58 -2.57
C HIS A 579 6.32 -18.98 -3.47
N VAL A 580 5.89 -18.26 -4.52
CA VAL A 580 6.82 -17.56 -5.44
C VAL A 580 7.67 -16.53 -4.68
N ILE A 581 7.03 -15.68 -3.85
CA ILE A 581 7.72 -14.68 -3.03
C ILE A 581 8.72 -15.35 -2.08
N CYS A 582 8.33 -16.45 -1.44
CA CYS A 582 9.21 -17.20 -0.54
C CYS A 582 10.43 -17.78 -1.30
N TRP A 583 10.24 -18.34 -2.48
CA TRP A 583 11.35 -18.84 -3.29
C TRP A 583 12.28 -17.72 -3.75
N ILE A 584 11.75 -16.57 -4.17
CA ILE A 584 12.56 -15.39 -4.48
C ILE A 584 13.37 -14.96 -3.25
N SER A 585 12.75 -14.96 -2.07
CA SER A 585 13.43 -14.62 -0.81
C SER A 585 14.55 -15.61 -0.48
N ILE A 586 14.31 -16.91 -0.63
CA ILE A 586 15.32 -17.98 -0.37
C ILE A 586 16.49 -17.83 -1.33
N CYS A 587 16.24 -17.71 -2.64
CA CYS A 587 17.28 -17.52 -3.64
C CYS A 587 18.12 -16.26 -3.36
N SER A 588 17.45 -15.16 -3.02
CA SER A 588 18.10 -13.89 -2.70
C SER A 588 18.91 -13.96 -1.41
N ALA A 589 18.38 -14.64 -0.39
CA ALA A 589 19.09 -14.87 0.87
C ALA A 589 20.38 -15.70 0.65
N LEU A 590 20.29 -16.78 -0.14
CA LEU A 590 21.46 -17.61 -0.50
C LEU A 590 22.49 -16.78 -1.26
N ALA A 591 22.07 -16.02 -2.28
CA ALA A 591 22.97 -15.13 -3.04
C ALA A 591 23.65 -14.10 -2.11
N SER A 592 22.91 -13.52 -1.18
CA SER A 592 23.42 -12.56 -0.20
C SER A 592 24.48 -13.16 0.72
N ILE A 593 24.22 -14.36 1.25
CA ILE A 593 25.16 -15.06 2.13
C ILE A 593 26.42 -15.47 1.37
N VAL A 594 26.28 -16.04 0.17
CA VAL A 594 27.41 -16.39 -0.71
C VAL A 594 28.25 -15.15 -1.02
N ALA A 595 27.63 -14.06 -1.47
CA ALA A 595 28.33 -12.81 -1.75
C ALA A 595 29.06 -12.27 -0.52
N THR A 596 28.47 -12.39 0.68
CA THR A 596 29.07 -11.95 1.93
C THR A 596 30.39 -12.68 2.20
N TYR A 597 30.45 -13.99 1.97
CA TYR A 597 31.66 -14.76 2.25
C TYR A 597 32.69 -14.66 1.13
N LEU A 598 32.29 -14.49 -0.12
CA LEU A 598 33.19 -14.33 -1.28
C LEU A 598 33.83 -12.93 -1.37
N THR A 599 33.39 -11.98 -0.57
CA THR A 599 33.86 -10.60 -0.62
C THR A 599 34.53 -10.18 0.70
N PRO A 600 35.44 -9.18 0.70
CA PRO A 600 36.11 -8.72 1.90
C PRO A 600 35.15 -8.24 2.99
N ALA A 601 35.56 -8.43 4.26
CA ALA A 601 34.86 -7.85 5.40
C ALA A 601 34.97 -6.31 5.35
N VAL A 602 34.02 -5.66 6.03
CA VAL A 602 34.08 -4.22 6.24
C VAL A 602 35.23 -3.90 7.20
N ASP A 603 35.90 -2.77 6.98
CA ASP A 603 36.98 -2.27 7.84
C ASP A 603 36.50 -2.07 9.29
N ASP A 604 37.31 -2.52 10.25
CA ASP A 604 36.97 -2.47 11.68
C ASP A 604 36.77 -1.04 12.19
N ASN A 605 37.46 -0.04 11.64
CA ASN A 605 37.28 1.36 12.05
C ASN A 605 35.91 1.87 11.62
N THR A 606 35.49 1.57 10.39
CA THR A 606 34.14 1.88 9.89
C THR A 606 33.06 1.23 10.78
N LEU A 607 33.25 -0.05 11.15
CA LEU A 607 32.32 -0.74 12.03
C LEU A 607 32.28 -0.15 13.43
N ARG A 608 33.43 0.23 14.00
CA ARG A 608 33.51 0.87 15.33
C ARG A 608 32.77 2.20 15.35
N GLU A 609 32.97 3.04 14.34
CA GLU A 609 32.25 4.34 14.23
C GLU A 609 30.74 4.13 14.07
N PHE A 610 30.32 3.16 13.29
CA PHE A 610 28.91 2.80 13.16
C PHE A 610 28.32 2.34 14.50
N VAL A 611 28.97 1.38 15.18
CA VAL A 611 28.49 0.83 16.46
C VAL A 611 28.48 1.92 17.55
N LYS A 612 29.48 2.79 17.60
CA LYS A 612 29.53 3.93 18.52
C LYS A 612 28.35 4.88 18.32
N LYS A 613 28.02 5.20 17.06
CA LYS A 613 26.95 6.14 16.71
C LYS A 613 25.56 5.54 16.93
N VAL A 614 25.36 4.29 16.49
CA VAL A 614 24.03 3.69 16.35
C VAL A 614 23.67 2.80 17.55
N LYS A 615 24.67 2.17 18.18
CA LYS A 615 24.53 1.22 19.30
C LYS A 615 23.56 0.07 18.99
N PRO A 616 23.74 -0.64 17.88
CA PRO A 616 22.82 -1.68 17.45
C PRO A 616 22.89 -2.91 18.35
N ILE A 617 21.78 -3.62 18.46
CA ILE A 617 21.72 -4.96 19.08
C ILE A 617 22.25 -5.98 18.06
N GLY A 618 22.98 -7.01 18.50
CA GLY A 618 23.36 -8.13 17.63
C GLY A 618 24.79 -8.65 17.83
N PHE A 619 25.29 -9.35 16.83
CA PHE A 619 26.59 -10.05 16.83
C PHE A 619 27.69 -9.13 16.26
N TRP A 620 28.31 -8.32 17.15
CA TRP A 620 29.26 -7.27 16.77
C TRP A 620 30.70 -7.57 17.20
N LYS A 621 31.01 -8.82 17.56
CA LYS A 621 32.31 -9.23 18.16
C LYS A 621 32.66 -8.30 19.35
N ASP A 622 33.94 -7.89 19.45
CA ASP A 622 34.44 -6.95 20.44
C ASP A 622 34.24 -5.47 20.06
N LEU A 623 33.54 -5.20 18.94
CA LEU A 623 33.35 -3.85 18.44
C LEU A 623 32.39 -3.02 19.28
N ASN A 624 31.56 -3.66 20.10
CA ASN A 624 30.60 -3.01 21.01
C ASN A 624 31.12 -2.86 22.46
N GLN A 625 32.40 -3.15 22.70
CA GLN A 625 33.00 -2.93 24.04
C GLN A 625 32.91 -1.44 24.43
N GLY A 626 32.33 -1.17 25.61
CA GLY A 626 32.07 0.18 26.11
C GLY A 626 30.78 0.83 25.62
N TYR A 627 30.00 0.16 24.77
CA TYR A 627 28.70 0.65 24.26
C TYR A 627 27.63 -0.39 24.50
N SER A 628 26.59 -0.04 25.23
CA SER A 628 25.42 -0.89 25.44
C SER A 628 24.24 -0.38 24.60
N ALA A 629 23.52 -1.31 23.96
CA ALA A 629 22.22 -1.00 23.38
C ALA A 629 21.25 -0.51 24.47
N PRO A 630 20.25 0.30 24.10
CA PRO A 630 19.26 0.82 25.08
C PRO A 630 18.51 -0.26 25.84
N ARG A 631 18.34 -1.44 25.21
CA ARG A 631 17.72 -2.65 25.77
C ARG A 631 18.59 -3.88 25.55
N SER A 632 18.43 -4.89 26.40
CA SER A 632 18.99 -6.21 26.11
C SER A 632 18.22 -6.88 24.94
N PHE A 633 18.85 -7.85 24.27
CA PHE A 633 18.19 -8.63 23.23
C PHE A 633 16.97 -9.39 23.77
N ALA A 634 17.08 -9.99 24.96
CA ALA A 634 15.99 -10.72 25.61
C ALA A 634 14.79 -9.82 25.93
N GLU A 635 15.03 -8.62 26.44
CA GLU A 635 13.99 -7.63 26.73
C GLU A 635 13.31 -7.16 25.42
N SER A 636 14.08 -6.92 24.37
CA SER A 636 13.55 -6.56 23.06
C SER A 636 12.70 -7.68 22.45
N MET A 637 13.15 -8.93 22.59
CA MET A 637 12.38 -10.09 22.12
C MET A 637 11.08 -10.27 22.90
N LEU A 638 11.08 -10.03 24.21
CA LEU A 638 9.85 -10.05 25.02
C LEU A 638 8.83 -9.01 24.52
N TYR A 639 9.26 -7.76 24.27
CA TYR A 639 8.35 -6.73 23.76
C TYR A 639 7.93 -6.99 22.31
N PHE A 640 8.77 -7.62 21.51
CA PHE A 640 8.41 -8.06 20.16
C PHE A 640 7.29 -9.10 20.20
N VAL A 641 7.40 -10.12 21.05
CA VAL A 641 6.38 -11.16 21.20
C VAL A 641 5.08 -10.59 21.77
N LEU A 642 5.17 -9.84 22.89
CA LEU A 642 3.99 -9.24 23.52
C LEU A 642 3.32 -8.20 22.62
N GLY A 643 4.09 -7.41 21.89
CA GLY A 643 3.57 -6.44 20.94
C GLY A 643 2.83 -7.11 19.76
N SER A 644 3.38 -8.20 19.23
CA SER A 644 2.76 -8.98 18.17
C SER A 644 1.44 -9.62 18.64
N ILE A 645 1.45 -10.26 19.82
CA ILE A 645 0.23 -10.80 20.44
C ILE A 645 -0.81 -9.68 20.64
N GLY A 646 -0.37 -8.52 21.13
CA GLY A 646 -1.26 -7.41 21.39
C GLY A 646 -1.92 -6.85 20.15
N ILE A 647 -1.19 -6.61 19.06
CA ILE A 647 -1.79 -6.09 17.82
C ILE A 647 -2.85 -7.07 17.29
N TYR A 648 -2.54 -8.36 17.23
CA TYR A 648 -3.53 -9.36 16.79
C TYR A 648 -4.71 -9.48 17.75
N ALA A 649 -4.45 -9.42 19.07
CA ALA A 649 -5.53 -9.43 20.06
C ALA A 649 -6.47 -8.23 19.90
N GLY A 650 -5.93 -7.02 19.70
CA GLY A 650 -6.76 -5.84 19.42
C GLY A 650 -7.55 -5.95 18.13
N MET A 651 -6.92 -6.43 17.07
CA MET A 651 -7.54 -6.62 15.76
C MET A 651 -8.67 -7.66 15.84
N PHE A 652 -8.42 -8.86 16.34
CA PHE A 652 -9.44 -9.91 16.45
C PHE A 652 -10.50 -9.55 17.48
N GLY A 653 -10.14 -8.87 18.57
CA GLY A 653 -11.11 -8.42 19.57
C GLY A 653 -12.19 -7.53 18.97
N ILE A 654 -11.81 -6.53 18.16
CA ILE A 654 -12.77 -5.69 17.43
C ILE A 654 -13.59 -6.53 16.46
N GLY A 655 -12.97 -7.46 15.72
CA GLY A 655 -13.64 -8.30 14.75
C GLY A 655 -14.70 -9.20 15.37
N TYR A 656 -14.41 -9.85 16.47
CA TYR A 656 -15.39 -10.67 17.17
C TYR A 656 -16.55 -9.84 17.75
N LEU A 657 -16.28 -8.60 18.24
CA LEU A 657 -17.35 -7.70 18.67
C LEU A 657 -18.27 -7.32 17.50
N LEU A 658 -17.71 -7.07 16.31
CA LEU A 658 -18.49 -6.76 15.11
C LEU A 658 -19.25 -7.98 14.56
N ARG A 659 -18.81 -9.20 14.88
CA ARG A 659 -19.54 -10.45 14.64
C ARG A 659 -20.57 -10.78 15.71
N LEU A 660 -20.77 -9.89 16.68
CA LEU A 660 -21.69 -10.07 17.83
C LEU A 660 -21.25 -11.18 18.80
N GLU A 661 -20.02 -11.66 18.72
CA GLU A 661 -19.41 -12.64 19.62
C GLU A 661 -18.74 -11.93 20.82
N TYR A 662 -19.58 -11.32 21.67
CA TYR A 662 -19.12 -10.37 22.71
C TYR A 662 -18.13 -10.99 23.70
N LEU A 663 -18.34 -12.22 24.16
CA LEU A 663 -17.48 -12.85 25.17
C LEU A 663 -16.05 -13.04 24.65
N THR A 664 -15.94 -13.59 23.45
CA THR A 664 -14.66 -13.79 22.76
C THR A 664 -13.98 -12.47 22.47
N GLY A 665 -14.74 -11.49 21.94
CA GLY A 665 -14.23 -10.15 21.62
C GLY A 665 -13.69 -9.42 22.84
N ILE A 666 -14.42 -9.40 23.97
CA ILE A 666 -13.98 -8.78 25.23
C ILE A 666 -12.71 -9.49 25.77
N GLY A 667 -12.64 -10.82 25.69
CA GLY A 667 -11.44 -11.57 26.10
C GLY A 667 -10.18 -11.12 25.32
N PHE A 668 -10.29 -10.98 24.01
CA PHE A 668 -9.20 -10.48 23.17
C PHE A 668 -8.86 -8.99 23.45
N ILE A 669 -9.84 -8.14 23.72
CA ILE A 669 -9.59 -6.72 24.08
C ILE A 669 -8.86 -6.63 25.43
N ILE A 670 -9.20 -7.45 26.40
CA ILE A 670 -8.48 -7.51 27.69
C ILE A 670 -7.02 -7.92 27.45
N LEU A 671 -6.80 -8.95 26.65
CA LEU A 671 -5.45 -9.41 26.28
C LEU A 671 -4.64 -8.28 25.58
N PHE A 672 -5.28 -7.56 24.66
CA PHE A 672 -4.71 -6.38 24.00
C PHE A 672 -4.25 -5.30 25.00
N VAL A 673 -5.14 -4.92 25.93
CA VAL A 673 -4.85 -3.88 26.93
C VAL A 673 -3.69 -4.29 27.84
N ILE A 674 -3.66 -5.54 28.28
CA ILE A 674 -2.59 -6.06 29.15
C ILE A 674 -1.24 -6.05 28.41
N THR A 675 -1.19 -6.64 27.22
CA THR A 675 0.07 -6.78 26.46
C THR A 675 0.62 -5.42 26.01
N MET A 676 -0.25 -4.54 25.49
CA MET A 676 0.16 -3.19 25.11
C MET A 676 0.55 -2.32 26.30
N GLY A 677 -0.13 -2.47 27.43
CA GLY A 677 0.26 -1.80 28.69
C GLY A 677 1.68 -2.15 29.13
N ILE A 678 2.06 -3.42 29.02
CA ILE A 678 3.43 -3.89 29.34
C ILE A 678 4.44 -3.30 28.36
N VAL A 679 4.16 -3.34 27.05
CA VAL A 679 5.03 -2.81 26.00
C VAL A 679 5.26 -1.30 26.20
N ILE A 680 4.19 -0.52 26.33
CA ILE A 680 4.25 0.95 26.51
C ILE A 680 5.01 1.31 27.79
N LYS A 681 4.78 0.59 28.91
CA LYS A 681 5.51 0.79 30.15
C LYS A 681 7.01 0.54 29.99
N GLY A 682 7.37 -0.51 29.23
CA GLY A 682 8.75 -0.82 28.90
C GLY A 682 9.43 0.27 28.08
N MET A 683 8.73 0.80 27.07
CA MET A 683 9.23 1.90 26.24
C MET A 683 9.49 3.17 27.06
N ASN A 684 8.61 3.51 27.98
CA ASN A 684 8.75 4.71 28.82
C ASN A 684 9.91 4.63 29.82
N ARG A 685 10.32 3.44 30.30
CA ARG A 685 11.46 3.27 31.20
C ARG A 685 12.79 3.72 30.60
N ILE A 686 12.93 3.64 29.29
CA ILE A 686 14.15 4.04 28.59
C ILE A 686 14.24 5.56 28.44
N SER A 687 13.12 6.23 28.22
CA SER A 687 13.09 7.70 28.14
C SER A 687 13.54 8.35 29.45
N VAL A 688 13.19 7.75 30.59
CA VAL A 688 13.58 8.23 31.94
C VAL A 688 15.05 7.98 32.24
N LYS A 689 15.66 6.88 31.76
CA LYS A 689 17.10 6.60 31.99
C LYS A 689 18.05 7.49 31.19
N LYS A 690 17.55 8.21 30.17
CA LYS A 690 18.33 9.14 29.32
C LYS A 690 18.13 10.61 29.68
N ALA A 691 17.14 10.97 30.49
CA ALA A 691 16.94 12.28 31.09
C ALA A 691 17.71 12.39 32.43
#